data_b6789613ed49a22e19825f558c9be57d
#
_entry.id   b6789613ed49a22e19825f558c9be57d
#
_cell.length_a   1.000
_cell.length_b   1.000
_cell.length_c   1.000
_cell.angle_alpha   90.00
_cell.angle_beta   90.00
_cell.angle_gamma   90.00
#
_symmetry.space_group_name_H-M   'P 1'
#
loop_
_entity.id
_entity.type
_entity.pdbx_description
1 polymer ?
#
loop_
_entity_poly.entity_id
_entity_poly.type
_entity_poly.pdbx_seq_one_letter_code
_entity_poly.pdbx_strand_id
1 'polypeptide(L)'
;MEQPGIQERIKQLRDELHHHNFLYYIKNDPEISDKEFDRKLAELADFEKQHPEFQDPNSPTMRVGSDLSQDFNTVKHKYPMLSLGNTYSEGELRDFVNRVEKLAGEPVVFVCELKYDGTAISLSYENGRLLSGITRGDGIEGDDVTSNIKTIKSIPLQLNGDHPPSFDIRGEIFISRKSFEKLNEERKSENLPLFANPRNAAAGSLKLQNSSLVAKRPLECYLYHMLGDNLPGDSHFENLKKAETWGLRVSPHMELCRSVDEVIAFVHHWDKARMELPFEIDGIVIKADSIALREKLGFTAKSPRWAISYKFQAESAYTCLISVDFQVGRTGAVTPVANLEPVPLAGTTVKRASLHNSDIIAKLDLHLNDMVAVEKGGEIIPKITAVDVAQRPPGVPKVEFIKNCPECGTPLIKNEGEAAHYCPNDTGCSPQILGKMIHFVSRKALDIDGLGEETIELFYKKGLIKDVSDLYTIPERKSEFLNLKDLKTTDEAGNPLPSDIPLEKILFSLKSAPSLSVCKQIAGIFPELDKESIPKEIQGKLEIESKNLKFLTIGENLRFIKRLNLQNHVVGFAELLKAMNIPGLNDADLEQIVDSFGYFYFLQNASAQEIEEKTGFDFIKANALVNGIKSTFAKPDRANHLSIISIQQKTFDRITISLEESKNQPFERVLFALGIRYVGETVAKNLARAFRTVDALSSAGLDQLLEVKDIGASIAGSVMAYFADKENRELVERLRSRGLKMEVSEDATEVAGDGLNGQVFVITGSFATPQRRKELKALVEKHGGKSTDSVSKNTSFLLAGENAGPEKLKKAENLGVKLIDESEFLKMINEQD
;
A
#
# COMPACT_ATOMS: atom_id res chain seq x y z
N MET A 1 11.21 -31.34 42.21
CA MET A 1 9.91 -30.72 42.40
C MET A 1 8.90 -31.49 41.55
N GLU A 2 7.78 -31.90 42.11
CA GLU A 2 6.76 -32.64 41.41
C GLU A 2 6.14 -31.77 40.32
N GLN A 3 5.76 -32.31 39.15
CA GLN A 3 5.21 -31.59 38.01
C GLN A 3 4.09 -30.56 38.34
N PRO A 4 3.19 -30.80 39.28
CA PRO A 4 2.19 -29.81 39.70
C PRO A 4 2.73 -28.51 40.25
N GLY A 5 3.88 -28.57 40.91
CA GLY A 5 4.54 -27.37 41.46
C GLY A 5 5.23 -26.49 40.42
N ILE A 6 5.70 -27.09 39.34
CA ILE A 6 6.35 -26.35 38.23
C ILE A 6 5.31 -25.61 37.40
N GLN A 7 4.23 -26.26 37.03
CA GLN A 7 3.11 -25.64 36.29
C GLN A 7 2.53 -24.42 37.05
N GLU A 8 2.33 -24.55 38.33
CA GLU A 8 1.81 -23.48 39.17
C GLU A 8 2.80 -22.30 39.25
N ARG A 9 4.12 -22.59 39.33
CA ARG A 9 5.15 -21.55 39.36
C ARG A 9 5.25 -20.81 38.03
N ILE A 10 5.14 -21.51 36.90
CA ILE A 10 5.10 -20.90 35.55
C ILE A 10 3.90 -19.97 35.44
N LYS A 11 2.71 -20.43 35.88
CA LYS A 11 1.49 -19.63 35.86
C LYS A 11 1.64 -18.38 36.71
N GLN A 12 2.14 -18.52 37.95
CA GLN A 12 2.36 -17.39 38.86
C GLN A 12 3.31 -16.33 38.25
N LEU A 13 4.43 -16.75 37.66
CA LEU A 13 5.39 -15.85 37.03
C LEU A 13 4.76 -15.11 35.81
N ARG A 14 3.93 -15.81 35.02
CA ARG A 14 3.20 -15.17 33.92
C ARG A 14 2.24 -14.09 34.41
N ASP A 15 1.44 -14.43 35.41
CA ASP A 15 0.44 -13.53 35.97
C ASP A 15 1.12 -12.30 36.60
N GLU A 16 2.22 -12.49 37.36
CA GLU A 16 3.04 -11.41 37.93
C GLU A 16 3.64 -10.50 36.83
N LEU A 17 4.22 -11.08 35.79
CA LEU A 17 4.83 -10.31 34.70
C LEU A 17 3.78 -9.58 33.84
N HIS A 18 2.60 -10.15 33.65
CA HIS A 18 1.50 -9.45 33.00
C HIS A 18 1.01 -8.27 33.85
N HIS A 19 0.91 -8.44 35.15
CA HIS A 19 0.55 -7.39 36.09
C HIS A 19 1.59 -6.23 36.07
N HIS A 20 2.89 -6.55 36.16
CA HIS A 20 3.93 -5.53 36.12
C HIS A 20 4.04 -4.84 34.76
N ASN A 21 3.80 -5.53 33.64
CA ASN A 21 3.67 -4.89 32.33
C ASN A 21 2.48 -3.90 32.31
N PHE A 22 1.35 -4.27 32.88
CA PHE A 22 0.20 -3.38 32.96
C PHE A 22 0.51 -2.12 33.80
N LEU A 23 1.12 -2.27 34.97
CA LEU A 23 1.50 -1.13 35.83
C LEU A 23 2.49 -0.22 35.12
N TYR A 24 3.50 -0.77 34.47
CA TYR A 24 4.55 0.00 33.82
C TYR A 24 4.07 0.73 32.56
N TYR A 25 3.45 -0.01 31.59
CA TYR A 25 3.14 0.53 30.26
C TYR A 25 1.76 1.19 30.15
N ILE A 26 0.82 0.86 31.05
CA ILE A 26 -0.56 1.37 30.99
C ILE A 26 -0.83 2.38 32.12
N LYS A 27 -0.45 2.05 33.35
CA LYS A 27 -0.67 2.92 34.52
C LYS A 27 0.45 3.93 34.75
N ASN A 28 1.64 3.69 34.18
CA ASN A 28 2.85 4.47 34.42
C ASN A 28 3.22 4.56 35.92
N ASP A 29 2.97 3.47 36.65
CA ASP A 29 3.16 3.33 38.11
C ASP A 29 3.84 1.99 38.42
N PRO A 30 5.18 1.85 38.14
CA PRO A 30 5.90 0.59 38.29
C PRO A 30 6.12 0.28 39.81
N GLU A 31 5.77 -0.96 40.22
CA GLU A 31 5.99 -1.45 41.58
C GLU A 31 7.34 -2.14 41.79
N ILE A 32 7.99 -2.59 40.69
CA ILE A 32 9.31 -3.26 40.71
C ILE A 32 10.29 -2.55 39.79
N SER A 33 11.59 -2.71 40.05
CA SER A 33 12.64 -2.22 39.17
C SER A 33 12.75 -3.01 37.86
N ASP A 34 13.27 -2.38 36.80
CA ASP A 34 13.54 -3.03 35.51
C ASP A 34 14.41 -4.28 35.70
N LYS A 35 15.42 -4.20 36.58
CA LYS A 35 16.30 -5.35 36.88
C LYS A 35 15.56 -6.52 37.51
N GLU A 36 14.57 -6.26 38.36
CA GLU A 36 13.76 -7.29 38.98
C GLU A 36 12.78 -7.92 37.98
N PHE A 37 12.20 -7.08 37.12
CA PHE A 37 11.35 -7.52 36.02
C PHE A 37 12.13 -8.46 35.07
N ASP A 38 13.32 -8.04 34.63
CA ASP A 38 14.19 -8.83 33.76
C ASP A 38 14.59 -10.16 34.38
N ARG A 39 14.86 -10.18 35.69
CA ARG A 39 15.18 -11.42 36.43
C ARG A 39 13.98 -12.41 36.41
N LYS A 40 12.76 -11.91 36.68
CA LYS A 40 11.54 -12.75 36.63
C LYS A 40 11.24 -13.24 35.23
N LEU A 41 11.47 -12.40 34.21
CA LEU A 41 11.29 -12.77 32.81
C LEU A 41 12.29 -13.84 32.37
N ALA A 42 13.54 -13.75 32.79
CA ALA A 42 14.55 -14.78 32.54
C ALA A 42 14.22 -16.10 33.25
N GLU A 43 13.76 -16.03 34.53
CA GLU A 43 13.30 -17.21 35.27
C GLU A 43 12.15 -17.92 34.56
N LEU A 44 11.16 -17.16 34.06
CA LEU A 44 10.05 -17.71 33.28
C LEU A 44 10.52 -18.34 31.96
N ALA A 45 11.42 -17.67 31.24
CA ALA A 45 11.95 -18.19 29.97
C ALA A 45 12.71 -19.50 30.15
N ASP A 46 13.47 -19.63 31.24
CA ASP A 46 14.20 -20.88 31.58
C ASP A 46 13.21 -22.01 31.92
N PHE A 47 12.16 -21.74 32.68
CA PHE A 47 11.11 -22.74 32.95
C PHE A 47 10.36 -23.16 31.68
N GLU A 48 9.95 -22.24 30.82
CA GLU A 48 9.25 -22.56 29.57
C GLU A 48 10.13 -23.34 28.59
N LYS A 49 11.45 -23.06 28.57
CA LYS A 49 12.41 -23.83 27.78
C LYS A 49 12.61 -25.26 28.28
N GLN A 50 12.60 -25.44 29.61
CA GLN A 50 12.74 -26.77 30.23
C GLN A 50 11.44 -27.58 30.15
N HIS A 51 10.29 -26.91 30.05
CA HIS A 51 8.95 -27.51 30.05
C HIS A 51 8.13 -26.99 28.86
N PRO A 52 8.47 -27.41 27.59
CA PRO A 52 7.77 -26.95 26.39
C PRO A 52 6.27 -27.26 26.38
N GLU A 53 5.86 -28.32 27.14
CA GLU A 53 4.45 -28.71 27.31
C GLU A 53 3.59 -27.67 28.00
N PHE A 54 4.19 -26.71 28.74
CA PHE A 54 3.51 -25.61 29.39
C PHE A 54 3.70 -24.27 28.65
N GLN A 55 4.22 -24.28 27.44
CA GLN A 55 4.43 -23.08 26.66
C GLN A 55 3.08 -22.42 26.31
N ASP A 56 3.01 -21.09 26.46
CA ASP A 56 1.82 -20.31 26.15
C ASP A 56 2.16 -19.29 25.03
N PRO A 57 1.39 -19.27 23.92
CA PRO A 57 1.60 -18.30 22.84
C PRO A 57 1.52 -16.83 23.29
N ASN A 58 0.85 -16.58 24.43
CA ASN A 58 0.70 -15.24 25.01
C ASN A 58 1.55 -15.03 26.27
N SER A 59 2.58 -15.88 26.51
CA SER A 59 3.54 -15.65 27.57
C SER A 59 4.28 -14.32 27.38
N PRO A 60 4.62 -13.58 28.48
CA PRO A 60 5.49 -12.41 28.41
C PRO A 60 6.83 -12.67 27.72
N THR A 61 7.33 -13.91 27.73
CA THR A 61 8.56 -14.30 27.03
C THR A 61 8.44 -14.22 25.50
N MET A 62 7.25 -14.34 24.94
CA MET A 62 6.98 -14.22 23.49
C MET A 62 7.17 -12.79 22.97
N ARG A 63 7.30 -11.78 23.86
CA ARG A 63 7.60 -10.40 23.47
C ARG A 63 9.02 -10.18 22.94
N VAL A 64 9.91 -11.15 23.12
CA VAL A 64 11.32 -11.04 22.72
C VAL A 64 11.52 -11.29 21.23
N GLY A 65 10.57 -11.93 20.56
CA GLY A 65 10.58 -12.24 19.13
C GLY A 65 11.69 -13.20 18.71
N SER A 66 11.35 -14.29 18.05
CA SER A 66 12.35 -15.30 17.61
C SER A 66 12.15 -15.77 16.18
N ASP A 67 11.04 -15.42 15.52
CA ASP A 67 10.64 -16.06 14.28
C ASP A 67 10.93 -15.21 13.05
N LEU A 68 11.63 -15.80 12.08
CA LEU A 68 11.74 -15.31 10.71
C LEU A 68 10.49 -15.75 9.95
N SER A 69 9.56 -14.85 9.74
CA SER A 69 8.48 -15.04 8.77
C SER A 69 9.04 -14.82 7.36
N GLN A 70 8.78 -15.75 6.44
CA GLN A 70 9.22 -15.58 5.05
C GLN A 70 8.30 -14.60 4.30
N ASP A 71 6.97 -14.62 4.57
CA ASP A 71 5.96 -13.70 4.06
C ASP A 71 4.82 -13.61 5.08
N PHE A 72 4.08 -12.49 5.10
CA PHE A 72 2.89 -12.37 5.92
C PHE A 72 1.69 -13.00 5.19
N ASN A 73 0.92 -13.82 5.90
CA ASN A 73 -0.32 -14.34 5.38
C ASN A 73 -1.36 -13.22 5.29
N THR A 74 -2.08 -13.16 4.18
CA THR A 74 -3.23 -12.26 4.06
C THR A 74 -4.45 -12.89 4.72
N VAL A 75 -5.12 -12.14 5.59
CA VAL A 75 -6.28 -12.60 6.36
C VAL A 75 -7.45 -11.64 6.18
N LYS A 76 -8.64 -12.20 6.01
CA LYS A 76 -9.88 -11.44 5.86
C LYS A 76 -10.35 -10.86 7.18
N HIS A 77 -10.70 -9.57 7.20
CA HIS A 77 -11.26 -8.94 8.39
C HIS A 77 -12.64 -9.49 8.74
N LYS A 78 -12.86 -9.77 10.02
CA LYS A 78 -14.19 -10.13 10.54
C LYS A 78 -15.19 -8.99 10.32
N TYR A 79 -14.74 -7.76 10.52
CA TYR A 79 -15.47 -6.52 10.25
C TYR A 79 -14.67 -5.68 9.27
N PRO A 80 -15.24 -5.16 8.16
CA PRO A 80 -14.51 -4.33 7.19
C PRO A 80 -13.89 -3.08 7.82
N MET A 81 -12.64 -2.76 7.49
CA MET A 81 -11.91 -1.56 7.94
C MET A 81 -12.08 -0.42 6.94
N LEU A 82 -13.28 0.18 6.90
CA LEU A 82 -13.60 1.25 5.97
C LEU A 82 -12.83 2.55 6.29
N SER A 83 -12.54 3.32 5.25
CA SER A 83 -12.00 4.67 5.41
C SER A 83 -13.10 5.64 5.89
N LEU A 84 -12.69 6.70 6.58
CA LEU A 84 -13.61 7.79 6.96
C LEU A 84 -13.74 8.81 5.82
N GLY A 85 -14.89 9.46 5.72
CA GLY A 85 -15.03 10.69 4.95
C GLY A 85 -14.18 11.80 5.58
N ASN A 86 -13.63 12.70 4.76
CA ASN A 86 -12.86 13.84 5.25
C ASN A 86 -13.69 15.11 5.15
N THR A 87 -13.45 16.06 6.07
CA THR A 87 -13.93 17.44 6.04
C THR A 87 -12.79 18.37 6.47
N TYR A 88 -12.82 19.61 6.01
CA TYR A 88 -11.76 20.60 6.18
C TYR A 88 -12.26 21.94 6.70
N SER A 89 -13.56 22.09 6.91
CA SER A 89 -14.19 23.34 7.35
C SER A 89 -15.27 23.11 8.40
N GLU A 90 -15.51 24.13 9.22
CA GLU A 90 -16.62 24.10 10.19
C GLU A 90 -17.99 23.96 9.52
N GLY A 91 -18.17 24.57 8.33
CA GLY A 91 -19.41 24.44 7.55
C GLY A 91 -19.71 22.99 7.21
N GLU A 92 -18.72 22.27 6.68
CA GLU A 92 -18.85 20.85 6.37
C GLU A 92 -19.08 19.98 7.62
N LEU A 93 -18.51 20.37 8.79
CA LEU A 93 -18.81 19.68 10.05
C LEU A 93 -20.27 19.90 10.48
N ARG A 94 -20.78 21.12 10.38
CA ARG A 94 -22.19 21.43 10.66
C ARG A 94 -23.12 20.66 9.71
N ASP A 95 -22.78 20.57 8.44
CA ASP A 95 -23.52 19.78 7.46
C ASP A 95 -23.52 18.28 7.80
N PHE A 96 -22.40 17.76 8.28
CA PHE A 96 -22.30 16.37 8.72
C PHE A 96 -23.21 16.12 9.92
N VAL A 97 -23.13 16.94 10.98
CA VAL A 97 -23.95 16.80 12.20
C VAL A 97 -25.44 16.88 11.84
N ASN A 98 -25.84 17.92 11.10
CA ASN A 98 -27.23 18.11 10.65
C ASN A 98 -27.75 16.92 9.85
N ARG A 99 -26.93 16.35 8.98
CA ARG A 99 -27.28 15.16 8.20
C ARG A 99 -27.48 13.93 9.07
N VAL A 100 -26.58 13.71 10.06
CA VAL A 100 -26.68 12.58 10.99
C VAL A 100 -27.93 12.70 11.85
N GLU A 101 -28.20 13.87 12.44
CA GLU A 101 -29.39 14.14 13.26
C GLU A 101 -30.69 14.01 12.46
N LYS A 102 -30.71 14.50 11.21
CA LYS A 102 -31.88 14.31 10.32
C LYS A 102 -32.14 12.85 10.03
N LEU A 103 -31.11 12.03 9.85
CA LEU A 103 -31.25 10.58 9.61
C LEU A 103 -31.62 9.82 10.91
N ALA A 104 -31.12 10.27 12.06
CA ALA A 104 -31.48 9.75 13.37
C ALA A 104 -32.92 10.08 13.74
N GLY A 105 -33.37 11.28 13.43
CA GLY A 105 -34.68 11.86 13.82
C GLY A 105 -34.66 12.47 15.22
N GLU A 106 -33.50 12.64 15.84
CA GLU A 106 -33.26 13.18 17.18
C GLU A 106 -31.84 13.76 17.29
N PRO A 107 -31.56 14.62 18.28
CA PRO A 107 -30.22 15.09 18.59
C PRO A 107 -29.27 13.93 18.88
N VAL A 108 -28.03 14.04 18.39
CA VAL A 108 -27.03 12.95 18.48
C VAL A 108 -25.86 13.38 19.36
N VAL A 109 -25.46 12.53 20.28
CA VAL A 109 -24.21 12.67 21.04
C VAL A 109 -23.06 12.10 20.20
N PHE A 110 -21.98 12.86 20.09
CA PHE A 110 -20.80 12.46 19.37
C PHE A 110 -19.63 12.23 20.32
N VAL A 111 -18.74 11.32 19.95
CA VAL A 111 -17.40 11.17 20.55
C VAL A 111 -16.40 11.80 19.60
N CYS A 112 -15.63 12.75 20.10
CA CYS A 112 -14.49 13.36 19.43
C CYS A 112 -13.21 12.71 19.93
N GLU A 113 -12.33 12.30 19.01
CA GLU A 113 -11.09 11.59 19.28
C GLU A 113 -9.97 12.15 18.42
N LEU A 114 -8.72 12.06 18.91
CA LEU A 114 -7.56 12.41 18.10
C LEU A 114 -7.39 11.43 16.95
N LYS A 115 -7.11 11.94 15.76
CA LYS A 115 -6.74 11.14 14.60
C LYS A 115 -5.23 10.92 14.59
N TYR A 116 -4.80 9.79 15.13
CA TYR A 116 -3.38 9.44 15.18
C TYR A 116 -2.81 9.24 13.80
N ASP A 117 -1.59 9.73 13.56
CA ASP A 117 -0.86 9.52 12.32
C ASP A 117 0.10 8.34 12.46
N GLY A 118 -0.37 7.17 12.07
CA GLY A 118 0.32 5.90 12.21
C GLY A 118 -0.08 4.86 11.17
N THR A 119 -0.15 3.62 11.60
CA THR A 119 -0.65 2.49 10.81
C THR A 119 -1.75 1.76 11.56
N ALA A 120 -2.92 1.66 10.92
CA ALA A 120 -4.10 1.05 11.51
C ALA A 120 -3.94 -0.46 11.67
N ILE A 121 -4.44 -0.97 12.81
CA ILE A 121 -4.41 -2.37 13.20
C ILE A 121 -5.77 -2.81 13.71
N SER A 122 -6.17 -4.06 13.47
CA SER A 122 -7.28 -4.74 14.14
C SER A 122 -6.71 -5.85 15.01
N LEU A 123 -7.01 -5.80 16.29
CA LEU A 123 -6.62 -6.81 17.28
C LEU A 123 -7.85 -7.63 17.65
N SER A 124 -7.75 -8.95 17.59
CA SER A 124 -8.80 -9.86 18.04
C SER A 124 -8.42 -10.46 19.39
N TYR A 125 -9.33 -10.39 20.34
CA TYR A 125 -9.20 -11.03 21.65
C TYR A 125 -10.26 -12.10 21.81
N GLU A 126 -9.85 -13.25 22.37
CA GLU A 126 -10.73 -14.35 22.72
C GLU A 126 -10.39 -14.85 24.12
N ASN A 127 -11.42 -14.92 24.98
CA ASN A 127 -11.26 -15.28 26.39
C ASN A 127 -10.14 -14.49 27.11
N GLY A 128 -10.04 -13.19 26.80
CA GLY A 128 -9.05 -12.29 27.35
C GLY A 128 -7.64 -12.43 26.76
N ARG A 129 -7.41 -13.29 25.78
CA ARG A 129 -6.11 -13.53 25.16
C ARG A 129 -6.04 -12.92 23.77
N LEU A 130 -4.90 -12.30 23.44
CA LEU A 130 -4.64 -11.80 22.10
C LEU A 130 -4.53 -12.98 21.12
N LEU A 131 -5.49 -13.06 20.20
CA LEU A 131 -5.54 -14.09 19.15
C LEU A 131 -4.76 -13.67 17.90
N SER A 132 -5.06 -12.50 17.35
CA SER A 132 -4.45 -12.00 16.12
C SER A 132 -4.34 -10.48 16.07
N GLY A 133 -3.41 -10.01 15.25
CA GLY A 133 -3.24 -8.61 14.88
C GLY A 133 -3.09 -8.48 13.37
N ILE A 134 -4.05 -7.82 12.71
CA ILE A 134 -4.17 -7.76 11.25
C ILE A 134 -4.10 -6.29 10.81
N THR A 135 -3.20 -5.97 9.86
CA THR A 135 -3.11 -4.62 9.28
C THR A 135 -4.37 -4.28 8.48
N ARG A 136 -4.64 -2.99 8.26
CA ARG A 136 -5.83 -2.58 7.51
C ARG A 136 -5.91 -3.18 6.10
N GLY A 137 -4.77 -3.33 5.40
CA GLY A 137 -4.75 -3.75 4.01
C GLY A 137 -5.62 -2.86 3.13
N ASP A 138 -6.49 -3.48 2.31
CA ASP A 138 -7.47 -2.78 1.48
C ASP A 138 -8.81 -2.49 2.20
N GLY A 139 -8.91 -2.89 3.47
CA GLY A 139 -10.09 -2.76 4.32
C GLY A 139 -10.99 -4.00 4.35
N ILE A 140 -10.81 -4.95 3.45
CA ILE A 140 -11.49 -6.25 3.43
C ILE A 140 -10.57 -7.32 4.00
N GLU A 141 -9.29 -7.27 3.63
CA GLU A 141 -8.24 -8.17 4.10
C GLU A 141 -6.94 -7.40 4.36
N GLY A 142 -6.10 -7.94 5.23
CA GLY A 142 -4.82 -7.34 5.60
C GLY A 142 -3.79 -8.40 5.95
N ASP A 143 -2.55 -7.97 6.20
CA ASP A 143 -1.46 -8.86 6.58
C ASP A 143 -1.57 -9.25 8.05
N ASP A 144 -1.43 -10.53 8.34
CA ASP A 144 -1.31 -11.05 9.71
C ASP A 144 0.09 -10.74 10.24
N VAL A 145 0.15 -9.78 11.15
CA VAL A 145 1.38 -9.34 11.82
C VAL A 145 1.40 -9.70 13.31
N THR A 146 0.68 -10.74 13.70
CA THR A 146 0.48 -11.14 15.10
C THR A 146 1.80 -11.33 15.86
N SER A 147 2.80 -11.97 15.24
CA SER A 147 4.12 -12.15 15.86
C SER A 147 4.80 -10.81 16.18
N ASN A 148 4.64 -9.82 15.30
CA ASN A 148 5.18 -8.48 15.47
C ASN A 148 4.38 -7.70 16.52
N ILE A 149 3.04 -7.82 16.50
CA ILE A 149 2.15 -7.19 17.49
C ILE A 149 2.48 -7.62 18.92
N LYS A 150 2.79 -8.90 19.12
CA LYS A 150 3.15 -9.44 20.44
C LYS A 150 4.40 -8.78 21.02
N THR A 151 5.27 -8.18 20.22
CA THR A 151 6.45 -7.46 20.68
C THR A 151 6.13 -6.04 21.18
N ILE A 152 4.97 -5.46 20.82
CA ILE A 152 4.59 -4.10 21.20
C ILE A 152 4.10 -4.08 22.65
N LYS A 153 4.86 -3.45 23.51
CA LYS A 153 4.65 -3.50 24.97
C LYS A 153 3.36 -2.84 25.43
N SER A 154 2.85 -1.85 24.70
CA SER A 154 1.57 -1.17 24.99
C SER A 154 0.32 -2.00 24.62
N ILE A 155 0.49 -3.18 23.98
CA ILE A 155 -0.61 -4.08 23.65
C ILE A 155 -0.58 -5.26 24.64
N PRO A 156 -1.61 -5.45 25.48
CA PRO A 156 -1.65 -6.57 26.42
C PRO A 156 -1.84 -7.89 25.68
N LEU A 157 -1.08 -8.92 26.04
CA LEU A 157 -1.25 -10.28 25.51
C LEU A 157 -2.40 -11.00 26.23
N GLN A 158 -2.69 -10.58 27.46
CA GLN A 158 -3.77 -11.06 28.29
C GLN A 158 -4.47 -9.88 28.96
N LEU A 159 -5.79 -9.88 28.93
CA LEU A 159 -6.64 -8.86 29.56
C LEU A 159 -6.93 -9.19 31.01
N ASN A 160 -7.23 -8.15 31.77
CA ASN A 160 -7.64 -8.24 33.16
C ASN A 160 -9.16 -8.05 33.31
N GLY A 161 -9.73 -8.52 34.44
CA GLY A 161 -11.12 -8.23 34.82
C GLY A 161 -12.17 -8.91 33.95
N ASP A 162 -13.40 -8.38 34.03
CA ASP A 162 -14.58 -8.90 33.36
C ASP A 162 -14.72 -8.27 31.96
N HIS A 163 -14.30 -8.98 30.93
CA HIS A 163 -14.30 -8.57 29.54
C HIS A 163 -15.22 -9.49 28.70
N PRO A 164 -15.67 -9.05 27.51
CA PRO A 164 -16.40 -9.90 26.59
C PRO A 164 -15.59 -11.15 26.19
N PRO A 165 -16.23 -12.30 25.98
CA PRO A 165 -15.51 -13.53 25.63
C PRO A 165 -14.80 -13.45 24.26
N SER A 166 -15.32 -12.66 23.32
CA SER A 166 -14.70 -12.44 22.02
C SER A 166 -15.07 -11.06 21.49
N PHE A 167 -14.07 -10.29 21.06
CA PHE A 167 -14.25 -9.00 20.41
C PHE A 167 -13.02 -8.61 19.59
N ASP A 168 -13.21 -7.72 18.63
CA ASP A 168 -12.12 -7.04 17.91
C ASP A 168 -12.00 -5.60 18.43
N ILE A 169 -10.77 -5.10 18.54
CA ILE A 169 -10.53 -3.70 18.84
C ILE A 169 -9.52 -3.12 17.86
N ARG A 170 -9.86 -1.97 17.30
CA ARG A 170 -8.99 -1.26 16.35
C ARG A 170 -8.19 -0.19 17.02
N GLY A 171 -6.98 0.00 16.51
CA GLY A 171 -6.07 1.01 17.01
C GLY A 171 -5.16 1.55 15.91
N GLU A 172 -4.32 2.48 16.31
CA GLU A 172 -3.25 3.02 15.49
C GLU A 172 -1.92 2.74 16.15
N ILE A 173 -0.99 2.13 15.38
CA ILE A 173 0.39 1.92 15.80
C ILE A 173 1.21 3.10 15.31
N PHE A 174 1.95 3.71 16.19
CA PHE A 174 2.73 4.92 15.93
C PHE A 174 4.09 4.89 16.66
N ILE A 175 4.93 5.86 16.37
CA ILE A 175 6.19 6.13 17.06
C ILE A 175 6.13 7.56 17.61
N SER A 176 6.49 7.77 18.88
CA SER A 176 6.55 9.10 19.45
C SER A 176 7.66 9.95 18.81
N ARG A 177 7.51 11.29 18.78
CA ARG A 177 8.49 12.22 18.20
C ARG A 177 9.90 11.98 18.74
N LYS A 178 10.04 11.90 20.05
CA LYS A 178 11.32 11.65 20.73
C LYS A 178 11.94 10.31 20.30
N SER A 179 11.13 9.27 20.20
CA SER A 179 11.58 7.94 19.78
C SER A 179 11.96 7.91 18.30
N PHE A 180 11.26 8.66 17.46
CA PHE A 180 11.58 8.82 16.05
C PHE A 180 12.91 9.54 15.83
N GLU A 181 13.16 10.65 16.55
CA GLU A 181 14.42 11.37 16.51
C GLU A 181 15.59 10.46 16.88
N LYS A 182 15.47 9.73 18.01
CA LYS A 182 16.49 8.78 18.44
C LYS A 182 16.73 7.68 17.40
N LEU A 183 15.67 7.14 16.80
CA LEU A 183 15.78 6.11 15.77
C LEU A 183 16.53 6.63 14.52
N ASN A 184 16.30 7.89 14.15
CA ASN A 184 17.00 8.51 13.03
C ASN A 184 18.46 8.88 13.37
N GLU A 185 18.76 9.24 14.62
CA GLU A 185 20.15 9.40 15.08
C GLU A 185 20.93 8.10 15.02
N GLU A 186 20.35 6.98 15.46
CA GLU A 186 20.93 5.65 15.36
C GLU A 186 21.21 5.29 13.88
N ARG A 187 20.23 5.48 12.99
CA ARG A 187 20.39 5.24 11.54
C ARG A 187 21.47 6.11 10.92
N LYS A 188 21.57 7.38 11.35
CA LYS A 188 22.61 8.31 10.89
C LYS A 188 24.01 7.83 11.31
N SER A 189 24.14 7.31 12.53
CA SER A 189 25.43 6.77 13.02
C SER A 189 25.85 5.51 12.26
N GLU A 190 24.89 4.74 11.75
CA GLU A 190 25.09 3.54 10.94
C GLU A 190 25.16 3.82 9.42
N ASN A 191 25.11 5.08 8.99
CA ASN A 191 25.04 5.51 7.59
C ASN A 191 23.86 4.90 6.80
N LEU A 192 22.72 4.67 7.48
CA LEU A 192 21.50 4.17 6.87
C LEU A 192 20.60 5.34 6.42
N PRO A 193 19.77 5.18 5.39
CA PRO A 193 18.76 6.17 5.00
C PRO A 193 17.84 6.51 6.16
N LEU A 194 17.58 7.79 6.41
CA LEU A 194 16.69 8.22 7.49
C LEU A 194 15.24 7.92 7.13
N PHE A 195 14.42 7.65 8.14
CA PHE A 195 12.98 7.64 7.95
C PHE A 195 12.44 9.05 7.70
N ALA A 196 11.51 9.16 6.76
CA ALA A 196 10.96 10.45 6.34
C ALA A 196 10.04 11.09 7.39
N ASN A 197 9.23 10.27 8.07
CA ASN A 197 8.30 10.69 9.12
C ASN A 197 7.99 9.54 10.09
N PRO A 198 7.39 9.82 11.28
CA PRO A 198 7.04 8.81 12.27
C PRO A 198 6.08 7.74 11.75
N ARG A 199 5.10 8.11 10.91
CA ARG A 199 4.14 7.17 10.29
C ARG A 199 4.83 6.12 9.43
N ASN A 200 5.70 6.54 8.50
CA ASN A 200 6.44 5.63 7.64
C ASN A 200 7.40 4.76 8.44
N ALA A 201 8.02 5.31 9.49
CA ALA A 201 8.86 4.56 10.41
C ALA A 201 8.07 3.49 11.16
N ALA A 202 6.86 3.80 11.63
CA ALA A 202 5.98 2.85 12.30
C ALA A 202 5.52 1.74 11.35
N ALA A 203 4.98 2.10 10.18
CA ALA A 203 4.48 1.15 9.19
C ALA A 203 5.59 0.21 8.67
N GLY A 204 6.76 0.76 8.34
CA GLY A 204 7.92 -0.02 7.89
C GLY A 204 8.48 -0.92 9.00
N SER A 205 8.49 -0.45 10.25
CA SER A 205 8.94 -1.26 11.39
C SER A 205 7.97 -2.41 11.69
N LEU A 206 6.65 -2.16 11.62
CA LEU A 206 5.65 -3.18 11.87
C LEU A 206 5.69 -4.33 10.84
N LYS A 207 6.09 -4.05 9.61
CA LYS A 207 6.17 -5.02 8.51
C LYS A 207 7.55 -5.67 8.33
N LEU A 208 8.46 -5.56 9.31
CA LEU A 208 9.70 -6.31 9.28
C LEU A 208 9.41 -7.80 9.46
N GLN A 209 10.05 -8.63 8.64
CA GLN A 209 9.88 -10.09 8.68
C GLN A 209 10.45 -10.73 9.97
N ASN A 210 11.40 -10.06 10.60
CA ASN A 210 12.02 -10.52 11.84
C ASN A 210 11.43 -9.80 13.04
N SER A 211 10.62 -10.48 13.85
CA SER A 211 9.97 -9.93 15.03
C SER A 211 10.95 -9.49 16.13
N SER A 212 12.16 -10.06 16.19
CA SER A 212 13.21 -9.59 17.13
C SER A 212 13.73 -8.19 16.76
N LEU A 213 13.70 -7.81 15.48
CA LEU A 213 14.01 -6.45 15.05
C LEU A 213 12.85 -5.50 15.36
N VAL A 214 11.60 -5.98 15.26
CA VAL A 214 10.41 -5.20 15.66
C VAL A 214 10.44 -4.93 17.15
N ALA A 215 10.81 -5.90 17.98
CA ALA A 215 10.92 -5.75 19.44
C ALA A 215 11.87 -4.62 19.87
N LYS A 216 12.87 -4.28 19.03
CA LYS A 216 13.80 -3.16 19.25
C LYS A 216 13.24 -1.80 18.79
N ARG A 217 12.11 -1.79 18.08
CA ARG A 217 11.46 -0.56 17.62
C ARG A 217 10.54 -0.01 18.71
N PRO A 218 10.57 1.30 18.98
CA PRO A 218 9.74 1.91 20.00
C PRO A 218 8.31 2.16 19.50
N LEU A 219 7.64 1.06 19.10
CA LEU A 219 6.25 1.08 18.64
C LEU A 219 5.29 1.19 19.82
N GLU A 220 4.30 2.07 19.68
CA GLU A 220 3.21 2.28 20.62
C GLU A 220 1.86 2.13 19.91
N CYS A 221 0.79 1.84 20.64
CA CYS A 221 -0.56 1.70 20.11
C CYS A 221 -1.56 2.42 20.99
N TYR A 222 -2.46 3.20 20.36
CA TYR A 222 -3.73 3.63 20.97
C TYR A 222 -4.90 2.92 20.30
N LEU A 223 -5.84 2.46 21.12
CA LEU A 223 -7.04 1.74 20.68
C LEU A 223 -8.23 2.71 20.70
N TYR A 224 -9.05 2.66 19.63
CA TYR A 224 -10.09 3.68 19.41
C TYR A 224 -11.42 3.13 18.90
N HIS A 225 -11.60 1.82 18.68
CA HIS A 225 -12.88 1.29 18.20
C HIS A 225 -13.04 -0.17 18.51
N MET A 226 -13.95 -0.49 19.43
CA MET A 226 -14.33 -1.84 19.81
C MET A 226 -15.48 -2.36 18.94
N LEU A 227 -15.42 -3.62 18.54
CA LEU A 227 -16.36 -4.32 17.67
C LEU A 227 -16.64 -5.71 18.22
N GLY A 228 -17.89 -6.10 18.28
CA GLY A 228 -18.30 -7.41 18.78
C GLY A 228 -19.79 -7.50 18.97
N ASP A 229 -20.31 -8.71 19.12
CA ASP A 229 -21.74 -8.96 19.31
C ASP A 229 -22.18 -8.71 20.79
N ASN A 230 -21.24 -8.81 21.74
CA ASN A 230 -21.49 -8.70 23.18
C ASN A 230 -20.67 -7.57 23.80
N LEU A 231 -20.82 -6.35 23.27
CA LEU A 231 -20.17 -5.17 23.84
C LEU A 231 -20.79 -4.81 25.21
N PRO A 232 -20.03 -4.16 26.12
CA PRO A 232 -20.50 -3.84 27.46
C PRO A 232 -21.74 -2.94 27.51
N GLY A 233 -21.92 -2.08 26.51
CA GLY A 233 -23.07 -1.17 26.43
C GLY A 233 -23.22 -0.54 25.06
N ASP A 234 -24.23 0.32 24.91
CA ASP A 234 -24.51 1.03 23.64
C ASP A 234 -23.58 2.25 23.40
N SER A 235 -22.98 2.81 24.45
CA SER A 235 -22.05 3.94 24.31
C SER A 235 -20.65 3.49 23.91
N HIS A 236 -20.16 4.01 22.81
CA HIS A 236 -18.79 3.82 22.34
C HIS A 236 -17.76 4.37 23.35
N PHE A 237 -18.03 5.55 23.89
CA PHE A 237 -17.17 6.19 24.89
C PHE A 237 -17.01 5.32 26.14
N GLU A 238 -18.14 4.87 26.70
CA GLU A 238 -18.13 4.03 27.88
C GLU A 238 -17.49 2.65 27.64
N ASN A 239 -17.69 2.06 26.46
CA ASN A 239 -17.04 0.82 26.08
C ASN A 239 -15.52 0.97 26.02
N LEU A 240 -15.01 2.07 25.50
CA LEU A 240 -13.57 2.34 25.50
C LEU A 240 -13.04 2.61 26.91
N LYS A 241 -13.79 3.35 27.75
CA LYS A 241 -13.43 3.55 29.17
C LYS A 241 -13.39 2.24 29.94
N LYS A 242 -14.31 1.34 29.64
CA LYS A 242 -14.30 0.01 30.24
C LYS A 242 -13.12 -0.84 29.73
N ALA A 243 -12.76 -0.72 28.46
CA ALA A 243 -11.59 -1.38 27.89
C ALA A 243 -10.27 -0.98 28.58
N GLU A 244 -10.14 0.27 29.04
CA GLU A 244 -9.00 0.70 29.86
C GLU A 244 -8.86 -0.14 31.15
N THR A 245 -9.97 -0.53 31.77
CA THR A 245 -9.94 -1.33 32.99
C THR A 245 -9.43 -2.77 32.74
N TRP A 246 -9.50 -3.25 31.52
CA TRP A 246 -8.95 -4.55 31.11
C TRP A 246 -7.46 -4.49 30.75
N GLY A 247 -6.86 -3.31 30.75
CA GLY A 247 -5.45 -3.09 30.39
C GLY A 247 -5.21 -2.67 28.96
N LEU A 248 -6.26 -2.37 28.22
CA LEU A 248 -6.13 -1.84 26.86
C LEU A 248 -5.80 -0.33 26.91
N ARG A 249 -4.81 0.08 26.14
CA ARG A 249 -4.38 1.50 26.10
C ARG A 249 -5.28 2.28 25.16
N VAL A 250 -6.24 3.01 25.74
CA VAL A 250 -7.16 3.89 25.02
C VAL A 250 -6.66 5.32 25.10
N SER A 251 -7.04 6.16 24.13
CA SER A 251 -6.68 7.58 24.13
C SER A 251 -7.21 8.31 25.36
N PRO A 252 -6.39 9.04 26.11
CA PRO A 252 -6.87 9.92 27.17
C PRO A 252 -7.59 11.17 26.65
N HIS A 253 -7.45 11.47 25.34
CA HIS A 253 -7.91 12.69 24.69
C HIS A 253 -9.19 12.47 23.87
N MET A 254 -10.16 11.78 24.45
CA MET A 254 -11.50 11.63 23.83
C MET A 254 -12.54 12.33 24.69
N GLU A 255 -13.54 12.92 24.04
CA GLU A 255 -14.57 13.72 24.71
C GLU A 255 -15.97 13.46 24.11
N LEU A 256 -17.00 13.46 24.97
CA LEU A 256 -18.39 13.41 24.55
C LEU A 256 -18.88 14.83 24.23
N CYS A 257 -19.33 15.05 23.01
CA CYS A 257 -19.88 16.31 22.51
C CYS A 257 -21.37 16.16 22.24
N ARG A 258 -22.19 17.01 22.88
CA ARG A 258 -23.65 17.00 22.76
C ARG A 258 -24.20 18.00 21.78
N SER A 259 -23.33 18.84 21.22
CA SER A 259 -23.67 19.84 20.21
C SER A 259 -22.56 19.98 19.20
N VAL A 260 -22.90 20.53 18.01
CA VAL A 260 -21.89 20.81 16.99
C VAL A 260 -20.88 21.87 17.44
N ASP A 261 -21.29 22.79 18.33
CA ASP A 261 -20.39 23.81 18.84
C ASP A 261 -19.35 23.22 19.80
N GLU A 262 -19.70 22.20 20.61
CA GLU A 262 -18.73 21.43 21.41
C GLU A 262 -17.76 20.67 20.51
N VAL A 263 -18.22 20.05 19.43
CA VAL A 263 -17.36 19.39 18.42
C VAL A 263 -16.36 20.40 17.84
N ILE A 264 -16.82 21.60 17.46
CA ILE A 264 -15.97 22.66 16.89
C ILE A 264 -14.96 23.16 17.93
N ALA A 265 -15.41 23.32 19.19
CA ALA A 265 -14.52 23.72 20.28
C ALA A 265 -13.38 22.69 20.51
N PHE A 266 -13.69 21.40 20.48
CA PHE A 266 -12.70 20.33 20.55
C PHE A 266 -11.71 20.38 19.38
N VAL A 267 -12.21 20.61 18.17
CA VAL A 267 -11.36 20.77 16.97
C VAL A 267 -10.42 21.97 17.13
N HIS A 268 -10.92 23.14 17.52
CA HIS A 268 -10.09 24.34 17.72
C HIS A 268 -9.05 24.19 18.83
N HIS A 269 -9.42 23.48 19.91
CA HIS A 269 -8.46 23.19 20.98
C HIS A 269 -7.28 22.41 20.44
N TRP A 270 -7.53 21.30 19.77
CA TRP A 270 -6.48 20.40 19.30
C TRP A 270 -5.72 20.90 18.07
N ASP A 271 -6.31 21.75 17.26
CA ASP A 271 -5.58 22.42 16.16
C ASP A 271 -4.40 23.25 16.71
N LYS A 272 -4.55 23.82 17.91
CA LYS A 272 -3.49 24.57 18.61
C LYS A 272 -2.58 23.65 19.45
N ALA A 273 -3.19 22.78 20.25
CA ALA A 273 -2.49 21.95 21.24
C ALA A 273 -1.74 20.76 20.64
N ARG A 274 -2.00 20.38 19.37
CA ARG A 274 -1.37 19.22 18.71
C ARG A 274 0.16 19.25 18.70
N MET A 275 0.76 20.45 18.74
CA MET A 275 2.22 20.60 18.74
C MET A 275 2.86 20.18 20.06
N GLU A 276 2.11 20.18 21.15
CA GLU A 276 2.55 19.78 22.48
C GLU A 276 2.49 18.26 22.71
N LEU A 277 1.76 17.55 21.82
CA LEU A 277 1.65 16.08 21.89
C LEU A 277 2.99 15.40 21.62
N PRO A 278 3.30 14.32 22.34
CA PRO A 278 4.51 13.53 22.09
C PRO A 278 4.46 12.70 20.79
N PHE A 279 3.34 12.71 20.09
CA PHE A 279 3.09 12.00 18.83
C PHE A 279 2.40 12.91 17.82
N GLU A 280 2.31 12.47 16.57
CA GLU A 280 1.66 13.22 15.50
C GLU A 280 0.19 12.82 15.35
N ILE A 281 -0.64 13.83 15.04
CA ILE A 281 -2.04 13.68 14.68
C ILE A 281 -2.33 14.49 13.40
N ASP A 282 -3.19 13.96 12.55
CA ASP A 282 -3.54 14.59 11.26
C ASP A 282 -4.94 15.22 11.27
N GLY A 283 -5.65 15.14 12.41
CA GLY A 283 -6.99 15.68 12.55
C GLY A 283 -7.72 15.15 13.76
N ILE A 284 -9.04 15.23 13.68
CA ILE A 284 -10.00 14.74 14.69
C ILE A 284 -10.95 13.75 14.04
N VAL A 285 -11.33 12.70 14.74
CA VAL A 285 -12.38 11.78 14.32
C VAL A 285 -13.62 12.04 15.15
N ILE A 286 -14.75 12.29 14.50
CA ILE A 286 -16.06 12.51 15.09
C ILE A 286 -16.93 11.30 14.78
N LYS A 287 -17.49 10.66 15.81
CA LYS A 287 -18.30 9.44 15.70
C LYS A 287 -19.60 9.62 16.51
N ALA A 288 -20.75 9.22 15.99
CA ALA A 288 -21.93 9.06 16.83
C ALA A 288 -21.65 8.09 17.96
N ASP A 289 -22.00 8.42 19.22
CA ASP A 289 -21.66 7.60 20.38
C ASP A 289 -22.45 6.27 20.45
N SER A 290 -23.76 6.31 20.19
CA SER A 290 -24.62 5.14 20.24
C SER A 290 -24.31 4.13 19.15
N ILE A 291 -23.99 2.89 19.53
CA ILE A 291 -23.69 1.79 18.61
C ILE A 291 -24.97 1.36 17.86
N ALA A 292 -26.12 1.32 18.54
CA ALA A 292 -27.39 1.01 17.91
C ALA A 292 -27.76 2.05 16.82
N LEU A 293 -27.45 3.32 17.08
CA LEU A 293 -27.63 4.38 16.07
C LEU A 293 -26.67 4.18 14.88
N ARG A 294 -25.41 3.78 15.10
CA ARG A 294 -24.46 3.49 14.01
C ARG A 294 -24.98 2.38 13.09
N GLU A 295 -25.58 1.34 13.64
CA GLU A 295 -26.20 0.26 12.85
C GLU A 295 -27.38 0.78 12.01
N LYS A 296 -28.22 1.65 12.59
CA LYS A 296 -29.37 2.29 11.90
C LYS A 296 -28.92 3.18 10.75
N LEU A 297 -27.89 4.01 10.94
CA LEU A 297 -27.34 4.92 9.96
C LEU A 297 -26.61 4.19 8.82
N GLY A 298 -25.92 3.10 9.16
CA GLY A 298 -25.23 2.23 8.21
C GLY A 298 -24.03 2.90 7.52
N PHE A 299 -23.76 2.41 6.31
CA PHE A 299 -22.55 2.74 5.55
C PHE A 299 -22.89 3.17 4.13
N THR A 300 -21.99 3.92 3.53
CA THR A 300 -21.91 4.08 2.07
C THR A 300 -20.96 2.98 1.52
N ALA A 301 -20.77 2.94 0.21
CA ALA A 301 -19.80 2.00 -0.39
C ALA A 301 -18.35 2.21 0.10
N LYS A 302 -18.02 3.40 0.62
CA LYS A 302 -16.63 3.77 0.98
C LYS A 302 -16.44 4.13 2.45
N SER A 303 -17.48 4.63 3.13
CA SER A 303 -17.34 5.19 4.47
C SER A 303 -18.60 5.00 5.32
N PRO A 304 -18.49 4.97 6.65
CA PRO A 304 -19.64 5.00 7.55
C PRO A 304 -20.38 6.35 7.44
N ARG A 305 -21.71 6.34 7.62
CA ARG A 305 -22.52 7.56 7.63
C ARG A 305 -22.51 8.26 8.99
N TRP A 306 -22.11 7.55 10.04
CA TRP A 306 -22.12 7.97 11.43
C TRP A 306 -20.76 8.49 11.95
N ALA A 307 -19.74 8.53 11.07
CA ALA A 307 -18.44 9.06 11.43
C ALA A 307 -17.82 9.87 10.29
N ILE A 308 -17.02 10.87 10.68
CA ILE A 308 -16.26 11.72 9.75
C ILE A 308 -14.90 12.06 10.39
N SER A 309 -13.92 12.35 9.55
CA SER A 309 -12.63 12.89 9.95
C SER A 309 -12.54 14.37 9.59
N TYR A 310 -12.31 15.23 10.57
CA TYR A 310 -11.90 16.61 10.34
C TYR A 310 -10.37 16.62 10.23
N LYS A 311 -9.85 17.12 9.12
CA LYS A 311 -8.40 17.28 8.95
C LYS A 311 -7.99 18.71 9.21
N PHE A 312 -6.92 18.89 9.98
CA PHE A 312 -6.33 20.20 10.19
C PHE A 312 -5.85 20.79 8.87
N GLN A 313 -5.71 22.09 8.84
CA GLN A 313 -5.10 22.74 7.67
C GLN A 313 -3.69 22.19 7.49
N ALA A 314 -3.41 21.78 6.25
CA ALA A 314 -2.10 21.29 5.90
C ALA A 314 -1.06 22.42 6.04
N GLU A 315 0.14 22.08 6.49
CA GLU A 315 1.26 22.99 6.41
C GLU A 315 1.50 23.36 4.94
N SER A 316 1.78 24.63 4.69
CA SER A 316 2.18 25.13 3.39
C SER A 316 3.63 25.55 3.40
N ALA A 317 4.34 25.28 2.32
CA ALA A 317 5.70 25.75 2.11
C ALA A 317 5.79 26.49 0.77
N TYR A 318 6.58 27.54 0.73
CA TYR A 318 6.84 28.29 -0.51
C TYR A 318 8.10 27.75 -1.19
N THR A 319 8.04 27.56 -2.50
CA THR A 319 9.16 27.10 -3.32
C THR A 319 9.02 27.58 -4.76
N CYS A 320 10.13 27.57 -5.51
CA CYS A 320 10.16 28.02 -6.89
C CYS A 320 9.63 26.95 -7.85
N LEU A 321 8.80 27.36 -8.80
CA LEU A 321 8.32 26.52 -9.91
C LEU A 321 9.38 26.49 -11.03
N ILE A 322 10.00 25.32 -11.25
CA ILE A 322 11.04 25.13 -12.25
C ILE A 322 10.43 24.88 -13.64
N SER A 323 9.49 23.93 -13.72
CA SER A 323 8.85 23.51 -14.97
C SER A 323 7.52 22.82 -14.71
N VAL A 324 6.74 22.59 -15.76
CA VAL A 324 5.49 21.81 -15.70
C VAL A 324 5.56 20.67 -16.70
N ASP A 325 5.43 19.43 -16.21
CA ASP A 325 5.27 18.23 -17.02
C ASP A 325 3.78 17.90 -17.18
N PHE A 326 3.45 17.13 -18.21
CA PHE A 326 2.10 16.67 -18.45
C PHE A 326 2.08 15.13 -18.49
N GLN A 327 1.32 14.52 -17.60
CA GLN A 327 1.24 13.07 -17.48
C GLN A 327 -0.07 12.54 -18.00
N VAL A 328 -0.03 11.45 -18.79
CA VAL A 328 -1.22 10.80 -19.34
C VAL A 328 -1.62 9.64 -18.45
N GLY A 329 -2.81 9.68 -17.89
CA GLY A 329 -3.36 8.60 -17.08
C GLY A 329 -4.02 7.49 -17.91
N ARG A 330 -4.40 6.40 -17.28
CA ARG A 330 -5.07 5.23 -17.85
C ARG A 330 -6.30 5.56 -18.74
N THR A 331 -7.05 6.56 -18.37
CA THR A 331 -8.26 6.99 -19.09
C THR A 331 -7.99 8.05 -20.15
N GLY A 332 -6.72 8.32 -20.46
CA GLY A 332 -6.31 9.39 -21.35
C GLY A 332 -6.29 10.78 -20.71
N ALA A 333 -6.74 10.93 -19.47
CA ALA A 333 -6.71 12.22 -18.77
C ALA A 333 -5.27 12.73 -18.64
N VAL A 334 -5.05 13.99 -19.07
CA VAL A 334 -3.74 14.65 -19.00
C VAL A 334 -3.70 15.53 -17.76
N THR A 335 -2.81 15.18 -16.84
CA THR A 335 -2.63 15.88 -15.56
C THR A 335 -1.32 16.68 -15.59
N PRO A 336 -1.37 18.02 -15.40
CA PRO A 336 -0.19 18.84 -15.27
C PRO A 336 0.44 18.64 -13.88
N VAL A 337 1.77 18.50 -13.85
CA VAL A 337 2.57 18.29 -12.64
C VAL A 337 3.70 19.31 -12.62
N ALA A 338 3.73 20.12 -11.59
CA ALA A 338 4.78 21.09 -11.35
C ALA A 338 6.06 20.40 -10.85
N ASN A 339 7.20 20.71 -11.43
CA ASN A 339 8.53 20.41 -10.91
C ASN A 339 9.01 21.62 -10.10
N LEU A 340 9.43 21.40 -8.88
CA LEU A 340 9.69 22.43 -7.88
C LEU A 340 11.14 22.35 -7.38
N GLU A 341 11.69 23.46 -6.94
CA GLU A 341 12.86 23.39 -6.08
C GLU A 341 12.55 22.55 -4.85
N PRO A 342 13.47 21.67 -4.42
CA PRO A 342 13.21 20.77 -3.30
C PRO A 342 12.90 21.54 -2.02
N VAL A 343 11.73 21.35 -1.42
CA VAL A 343 11.30 22.00 -0.18
C VAL A 343 10.87 20.98 0.87
N PRO A 344 11.32 21.12 2.14
CA PRO A 344 10.81 20.29 3.21
C PRO A 344 9.35 20.66 3.53
N LEU A 345 8.46 19.65 3.58
CA LEU A 345 7.04 19.84 3.89
C LEU A 345 6.49 18.58 4.55
N ALA A 346 5.93 18.73 5.75
CA ALA A 346 5.36 17.65 6.53
C ALA A 346 6.24 16.38 6.54
N GLY A 347 7.50 16.53 6.98
CA GLY A 347 8.45 15.42 7.16
C GLY A 347 9.02 14.80 5.88
N THR A 348 8.74 15.33 4.69
CA THR A 348 9.32 14.86 3.43
C THR A 348 9.83 16.02 2.58
N THR A 349 10.75 15.72 1.66
CA THR A 349 11.19 16.72 0.67
C THR A 349 10.31 16.64 -0.57
N VAL A 350 9.51 17.68 -0.80
CA VAL A 350 8.65 17.82 -1.98
C VAL A 350 9.45 18.40 -3.13
N LYS A 351 9.39 17.75 -4.29
CA LYS A 351 10.02 18.16 -5.56
C LYS A 351 9.00 18.31 -6.68
N ARG A 352 7.81 17.73 -6.50
CA ARG A 352 6.74 17.72 -7.51
C ARG A 352 5.40 17.95 -6.84
N ALA A 353 4.50 18.69 -7.51
CA ALA A 353 3.15 18.93 -7.01
C ALA A 353 2.12 18.89 -8.15
N SER A 354 0.92 18.43 -7.87
CA SER A 354 -0.16 18.39 -8.84
C SER A 354 -0.72 19.79 -9.10
N LEU A 355 -1.02 20.07 -10.35
CA LEU A 355 -1.77 21.24 -10.81
C LEU A 355 -3.20 20.87 -11.25
N HIS A 356 -3.60 19.63 -11.03
CA HIS A 356 -4.93 19.08 -11.33
C HIS A 356 -5.32 19.15 -12.81
N ASN A 357 -5.51 20.35 -13.38
CA ASN A 357 -6.01 20.57 -14.74
C ASN A 357 -5.67 21.97 -15.26
N SER A 358 -6.05 22.27 -16.51
CA SER A 358 -5.85 23.57 -17.14
C SER A 358 -6.52 24.73 -16.41
N ASP A 359 -7.68 24.48 -15.80
CA ASP A 359 -8.49 25.52 -15.15
C ASP A 359 -7.78 26.03 -13.89
N ILE A 360 -7.07 25.15 -13.16
CA ILE A 360 -6.25 25.53 -12.01
C ILE A 360 -5.01 26.33 -12.45
N ILE A 361 -4.34 25.94 -13.54
CA ILE A 361 -3.22 26.71 -14.10
C ILE A 361 -3.67 28.13 -14.45
N ALA A 362 -4.83 28.24 -15.11
CA ALA A 362 -5.40 29.53 -15.49
C ALA A 362 -5.82 30.36 -14.28
N LYS A 363 -6.48 29.72 -13.28
CA LYS A 363 -6.93 30.39 -12.05
C LYS A 363 -5.79 30.95 -11.22
N LEU A 364 -4.66 30.23 -11.17
CA LEU A 364 -3.45 30.64 -10.46
C LEU A 364 -2.61 31.65 -11.27
N ASP A 365 -2.94 31.86 -12.54
CA ASP A 365 -2.14 32.68 -13.47
C ASP A 365 -0.64 32.30 -13.40
N LEU A 366 -0.37 31.02 -13.51
CA LEU A 366 0.91 30.41 -13.20
C LEU A 366 1.98 30.76 -14.27
N HIS A 367 3.16 31.18 -13.81
CA HIS A 367 4.32 31.44 -14.66
C HIS A 367 5.53 30.63 -14.19
N LEU A 368 6.46 30.33 -15.09
CA LEU A 368 7.73 29.70 -14.71
C LEU A 368 8.51 30.64 -13.77
N ASN A 369 9.23 30.05 -12.82
CA ASN A 369 9.96 30.73 -11.76
C ASN A 369 9.07 31.51 -10.75
N ASP A 370 7.76 31.27 -10.73
CA ASP A 370 6.90 31.75 -9.66
C ASP A 370 7.26 31.12 -8.32
N MET A 371 7.18 31.94 -7.26
CA MET A 371 7.14 31.43 -5.87
C MET A 371 5.73 30.89 -5.60
N VAL A 372 5.62 29.59 -5.39
CA VAL A 372 4.33 28.91 -5.22
C VAL A 372 4.18 28.31 -3.83
N ALA A 373 3.00 28.43 -3.27
CA ALA A 373 2.63 27.73 -2.03
C ALA A 373 2.24 26.29 -2.35
N VAL A 374 2.90 25.35 -1.68
CA VAL A 374 2.68 23.92 -1.82
C VAL A 374 2.11 23.35 -0.54
N GLU A 375 1.05 22.60 -0.65
CA GLU A 375 0.42 21.86 0.45
C GLU A 375 0.32 20.39 0.09
N LYS A 376 0.31 19.50 1.11
CA LYS A 376 -0.02 18.10 0.87
C LYS A 376 -1.52 17.88 1.03
N GLY A 377 -2.22 17.64 -0.08
CA GLY A 377 -3.62 17.26 -0.08
C GLY A 377 -3.81 15.89 0.58
N GLY A 378 -4.57 15.86 1.69
CA GLY A 378 -4.76 14.63 2.47
C GLY A 378 -3.47 14.05 3.05
N GLU A 379 -2.44 14.90 3.23
CA GLU A 379 -1.09 14.60 3.74
C GLU A 379 -0.22 13.68 2.86
N ILE A 380 -0.69 13.35 1.67
CA ILE A 380 0.01 12.43 0.76
C ILE A 380 0.44 13.13 -0.53
N ILE A 381 -0.49 13.74 -1.26
CA ILE A 381 -0.23 14.28 -2.60
C ILE A 381 0.02 15.79 -2.55
N PRO A 382 1.23 16.28 -2.89
CA PRO A 382 1.50 17.69 -2.96
C PRO A 382 0.68 18.36 -4.08
N LYS A 383 0.12 19.53 -3.79
CA LYS A 383 -0.61 20.38 -4.74
C LYS A 383 -0.20 21.84 -4.57
N ILE A 384 -0.26 22.61 -5.66
CA ILE A 384 -0.07 24.05 -5.60
C ILE A 384 -1.40 24.71 -5.27
N THR A 385 -1.39 25.61 -4.26
CA THR A 385 -2.61 26.29 -3.77
C THR A 385 -2.61 27.77 -4.03
N ALA A 386 -1.44 28.42 -4.12
CA ALA A 386 -1.31 29.84 -4.37
C ALA A 386 0.01 30.18 -5.08
N VAL A 387 0.05 31.37 -5.65
CA VAL A 387 1.24 32.02 -6.24
C VAL A 387 1.51 33.32 -5.51
N ASP A 388 2.75 33.55 -5.11
CA ASP A 388 3.19 34.86 -4.61
C ASP A 388 3.59 35.75 -5.79
N VAL A 389 2.58 36.47 -6.31
CA VAL A 389 2.76 37.37 -7.47
C VAL A 389 3.73 38.51 -7.17
N ALA A 390 3.91 38.91 -5.91
CA ALA A 390 4.82 39.98 -5.52
C ALA A 390 6.30 39.57 -5.74
N GLN A 391 6.60 38.29 -5.68
CA GLN A 391 7.94 37.74 -5.90
C GLN A 391 8.17 37.26 -7.36
N ARG A 392 7.20 37.44 -8.26
CA ARG A 392 7.33 37.04 -9.67
C ARG A 392 8.42 37.81 -10.39
N PRO A 393 9.42 37.14 -11.00
CA PRO A 393 10.42 37.83 -11.80
C PRO A 393 9.81 38.47 -13.06
N PRO A 394 10.26 39.65 -13.47
CA PRO A 394 9.72 40.28 -14.67
C PRO A 394 10.05 39.48 -15.94
N GLY A 395 9.09 39.38 -16.87
CA GLY A 395 9.30 38.77 -18.19
C GLY A 395 9.31 37.24 -18.22
N VAL A 396 8.94 36.57 -17.13
CA VAL A 396 8.84 35.10 -17.09
C VAL A 396 7.67 34.59 -17.93
N PRO A 397 7.83 33.46 -18.67
CA PRO A 397 6.75 32.94 -19.51
C PRO A 397 5.62 32.37 -18.70
N LYS A 398 4.38 32.60 -19.18
CA LYS A 398 3.18 31.99 -18.64
C LYS A 398 3.15 30.49 -18.94
N VAL A 399 2.68 29.70 -17.99
CA VAL A 399 2.47 28.27 -18.18
C VAL A 399 1.20 28.07 -19.02
N GLU A 400 1.36 27.52 -20.22
CA GLU A 400 0.24 27.18 -21.09
C GLU A 400 -0.01 25.67 -21.04
N PHE A 401 -1.29 25.28 -21.07
CA PHE A 401 -1.65 23.87 -21.18
C PHE A 401 -1.40 23.37 -22.59
N ILE A 402 -0.86 22.16 -22.73
CA ILE A 402 -0.49 21.57 -24.02
C ILE A 402 -1.74 21.26 -24.88
N LYS A 403 -1.58 21.34 -26.20
CA LYS A 403 -2.65 21.04 -27.16
C LYS A 403 -2.63 19.61 -27.66
N ASN A 404 -1.48 18.98 -27.64
CA ASN A 404 -1.28 17.60 -28.10
C ASN A 404 -0.81 16.72 -26.96
N CYS A 405 -1.11 15.44 -27.03
CA CYS A 405 -0.65 14.43 -26.09
C CYS A 405 0.88 14.38 -26.05
N PRO A 406 1.51 14.45 -24.87
CA PRO A 406 2.98 14.46 -24.77
C PRO A 406 3.61 13.12 -25.16
N GLU A 407 2.82 12.03 -25.16
CA GLU A 407 3.30 10.69 -25.43
C GLU A 407 3.13 10.25 -26.88
N CYS A 408 1.95 10.50 -27.47
CA CYS A 408 1.63 10.02 -28.82
C CYS A 408 1.35 11.12 -29.85
N GLY A 409 1.43 12.40 -29.44
CA GLY A 409 1.23 13.54 -30.34
C GLY A 409 -0.22 13.83 -30.77
N THR A 410 -1.18 12.95 -30.41
CA THR A 410 -2.59 13.13 -30.77
C THR A 410 -3.19 14.39 -30.17
N PRO A 411 -3.98 15.19 -30.90
CA PRO A 411 -4.68 16.36 -30.35
C PRO A 411 -5.56 15.98 -29.17
N LEU A 412 -5.44 16.77 -28.07
CA LEU A 412 -6.24 16.57 -26.87
C LEU A 412 -7.66 17.09 -27.05
N ILE A 413 -8.62 16.42 -26.42
CA ILE A 413 -10.03 16.83 -26.40
C ILE A 413 -10.42 17.24 -24.98
N LYS A 414 -11.31 18.21 -24.85
CA LYS A 414 -11.98 18.59 -23.59
C LYS A 414 -13.47 18.41 -23.77
N ASN A 415 -14.07 17.50 -23.02
CA ASN A 415 -15.50 17.29 -23.10
C ASN A 415 -16.24 18.43 -22.40
N GLU A 416 -17.44 18.75 -22.87
CA GLU A 416 -18.28 19.77 -22.27
C GLU A 416 -18.64 19.38 -20.83
N GLY A 417 -18.44 20.32 -19.89
CA GLY A 417 -18.69 20.09 -18.46
C GLY A 417 -17.57 19.36 -17.72
N GLU A 418 -16.49 18.94 -18.39
CA GLU A 418 -15.34 18.32 -17.74
C GLU A 418 -14.15 19.28 -17.62
N ALA A 419 -13.44 19.20 -16.48
CA ALA A 419 -12.25 20.03 -16.22
C ALA A 419 -10.97 19.46 -16.87
N ALA A 420 -10.95 18.17 -17.19
CA ALA A 420 -9.78 17.48 -17.71
C ALA A 420 -9.71 17.49 -19.24
N HIS A 421 -8.49 17.53 -19.76
CA HIS A 421 -8.22 17.24 -21.17
C HIS A 421 -7.85 15.76 -21.32
N TYR A 422 -8.22 15.16 -22.44
CA TYR A 422 -8.02 13.75 -22.70
C TYR A 422 -7.32 13.47 -24.01
N CYS A 423 -6.42 12.51 -24.02
CA CYS A 423 -5.90 11.90 -25.25
C CYS A 423 -6.91 10.86 -25.75
N PRO A 424 -7.53 11.04 -26.92
CA PRO A 424 -8.52 10.09 -27.45
C PRO A 424 -7.91 8.80 -28.04
N ASN A 425 -6.58 8.73 -28.18
CA ASN A 425 -5.89 7.55 -28.74
C ASN A 425 -5.66 6.49 -27.67
N ASP A 426 -6.69 5.77 -27.33
CA ASP A 426 -6.69 4.82 -26.22
C ASP A 426 -6.08 3.43 -26.56
N THR A 427 -5.90 3.13 -27.87
CA THR A 427 -5.27 1.90 -28.37
C THR A 427 -3.82 2.11 -28.82
N GLY A 428 -3.41 3.36 -29.08
CA GLY A 428 -2.04 3.68 -29.54
C GLY A 428 -1.20 4.51 -28.56
N CYS A 429 -1.76 4.94 -27.45
CA CYS A 429 -1.05 5.72 -26.44
C CYS A 429 -0.48 4.81 -25.34
N SER A 430 0.84 4.67 -25.27
CA SER A 430 1.51 3.73 -24.35
C SER A 430 1.09 3.86 -22.88
N PRO A 431 1.00 5.03 -22.24
CA PRO A 431 0.53 5.16 -20.87
C PRO A 431 -0.91 4.66 -20.65
N GLN A 432 -1.79 4.83 -21.65
CA GLN A 432 -3.15 4.32 -21.56
C GLN A 432 -3.19 2.79 -21.63
N ILE A 433 -2.42 2.20 -22.55
CA ILE A 433 -2.32 0.74 -22.70
C ILE A 433 -1.74 0.13 -21.42
N LEU A 434 -0.59 0.65 -20.95
CA LEU A 434 0.04 0.20 -19.71
C LEU A 434 -0.89 0.34 -18.51
N GLY A 435 -1.53 1.50 -18.36
CA GLY A 435 -2.46 1.75 -17.28
C GLY A 435 -3.70 0.82 -17.31
N LYS A 436 -4.20 0.44 -18.50
CA LYS A 436 -5.26 -0.58 -18.65
C LYS A 436 -4.76 -1.95 -18.17
N MET A 437 -3.53 -2.36 -18.55
CA MET A 437 -2.94 -3.63 -18.12
C MET A 437 -2.70 -3.68 -16.60
N ILE A 438 -2.12 -2.62 -16.01
CA ILE A 438 -1.88 -2.50 -14.58
C ILE A 438 -3.20 -2.57 -13.79
N HIS A 439 -4.24 -1.89 -14.29
CA HIS A 439 -5.57 -1.97 -13.70
C HIS A 439 -6.14 -3.39 -13.77
N PHE A 440 -6.02 -4.04 -14.92
CA PHE A 440 -6.54 -5.39 -15.18
C PHE A 440 -5.98 -6.42 -14.20
N VAL A 441 -4.66 -6.36 -13.93
CA VAL A 441 -4.00 -7.30 -13.02
C VAL A 441 -4.14 -6.93 -11.55
N SER A 442 -4.64 -5.73 -11.22
CA SER A 442 -4.71 -5.23 -9.85
C SER A 442 -5.55 -6.13 -8.93
N ARG A 443 -5.26 -6.07 -7.61
CA ARG A 443 -5.94 -6.86 -6.57
C ARG A 443 -7.47 -6.74 -6.62
N LYS A 444 -7.99 -5.56 -6.93
CA LYS A 444 -9.43 -5.30 -7.02
C LYS A 444 -10.07 -5.81 -8.32
N ALA A 445 -9.28 -5.98 -9.37
CA ALA A 445 -9.71 -6.54 -10.66
C ALA A 445 -9.47 -8.05 -10.68
N LEU A 446 -8.52 -8.55 -11.43
CA LEU A 446 -8.31 -10.00 -11.57
C LEU A 446 -7.29 -10.58 -10.59
N ASP A 447 -6.60 -9.73 -9.78
CA ASP A 447 -5.70 -10.12 -8.70
C ASP A 447 -4.58 -11.07 -9.17
N ILE A 448 -3.85 -10.64 -10.19
CA ILE A 448 -2.79 -11.47 -10.78
C ILE A 448 -1.45 -11.14 -10.12
N ASP A 449 -1.02 -12.01 -9.22
CA ASP A 449 0.24 -11.85 -8.49
C ASP A 449 1.47 -12.06 -9.39
N GLY A 450 2.54 -11.32 -9.11
CA GLY A 450 3.78 -11.35 -9.88
C GLY A 450 3.81 -10.44 -11.11
N LEU A 451 2.67 -9.89 -11.55
CA LEU A 451 2.56 -8.91 -12.62
C LEU A 451 2.40 -7.49 -12.05
N GLY A 452 3.43 -6.99 -11.36
CA GLY A 452 3.49 -5.58 -10.97
C GLY A 452 3.74 -4.65 -12.15
N GLU A 453 3.60 -3.33 -11.91
CA GLU A 453 3.80 -2.27 -12.91
C GLU A 453 5.12 -2.42 -13.68
N GLU A 454 6.23 -2.58 -12.97
CA GLU A 454 7.57 -2.75 -13.57
C GLU A 454 7.66 -3.98 -14.51
N THR A 455 7.00 -5.08 -14.13
CA THR A 455 6.99 -6.32 -14.93
C THR A 455 6.17 -6.14 -16.21
N ILE A 456 5.01 -5.49 -16.11
CA ILE A 456 4.14 -5.19 -17.26
C ILE A 456 4.85 -4.24 -18.21
N GLU A 457 5.48 -3.17 -17.70
CA GLU A 457 6.27 -2.25 -18.51
C GLU A 457 7.41 -2.97 -19.23
N LEU A 458 8.14 -3.87 -18.52
CA LEU A 458 9.20 -4.66 -19.13
C LEU A 458 8.67 -5.46 -20.30
N PHE A 459 7.56 -6.21 -20.12
CA PHE A 459 6.99 -7.04 -21.17
C PHE A 459 6.48 -6.22 -22.36
N TYR A 460 5.84 -5.09 -22.09
CA TYR A 460 5.36 -4.18 -23.13
C TYR A 460 6.52 -3.55 -23.91
N LYS A 461 7.54 -3.01 -23.23
CA LYS A 461 8.73 -2.41 -23.85
C LYS A 461 9.51 -3.41 -24.73
N LYS A 462 9.50 -4.69 -24.36
CA LYS A 462 10.10 -5.77 -25.17
C LYS A 462 9.19 -6.24 -26.31
N GLY A 463 7.98 -5.70 -26.45
CA GLY A 463 7.02 -6.08 -27.47
C GLY A 463 6.39 -7.47 -27.28
N LEU A 464 6.50 -8.03 -26.06
CA LEU A 464 6.00 -9.37 -25.73
C LEU A 464 4.50 -9.40 -25.48
N ILE A 465 3.95 -8.28 -24.98
CA ILE A 465 2.52 -8.07 -24.77
C ILE A 465 2.11 -6.74 -25.42
N LYS A 466 0.90 -6.68 -25.95
CA LYS A 466 0.30 -5.49 -26.58
C LYS A 466 -0.98 -5.06 -25.88
N ASP A 467 -1.78 -6.01 -25.40
CA ASP A 467 -3.00 -5.79 -24.66
C ASP A 467 -3.18 -6.82 -23.53
N VAL A 468 -4.25 -6.70 -22.75
CA VAL A 468 -4.51 -7.56 -21.58
C VAL A 468 -4.75 -9.03 -21.96
N SER A 469 -5.18 -9.35 -23.19
CA SER A 469 -5.40 -10.73 -23.62
C SER A 469 -4.08 -11.49 -23.83
N ASP A 470 -3.00 -10.77 -24.15
CA ASP A 470 -1.67 -11.36 -24.33
C ASP A 470 -1.08 -11.90 -23.02
N LEU A 471 -1.53 -11.37 -21.86
CA LEU A 471 -1.10 -11.86 -20.55
C LEU A 471 -1.38 -13.37 -20.41
N TYR A 472 -2.49 -13.84 -20.94
CA TYR A 472 -2.86 -15.26 -20.89
C TYR A 472 -2.07 -16.14 -21.87
N THR A 473 -1.21 -15.57 -22.70
CA THR A 473 -0.27 -16.31 -23.56
C THR A 473 1.08 -16.57 -22.86
N ILE A 474 1.36 -15.88 -21.75
CA ILE A 474 2.64 -15.98 -21.03
C ILE A 474 3.01 -17.43 -20.69
N PRO A 475 2.12 -18.28 -20.14
CA PRO A 475 2.45 -19.68 -19.82
C PRO A 475 2.93 -20.48 -21.02
N GLU A 476 2.35 -20.26 -22.20
CA GLU A 476 2.66 -20.97 -23.45
C GLU A 476 4.02 -20.53 -24.04
N ARG A 477 4.46 -19.31 -23.71
CA ARG A 477 5.65 -18.64 -24.27
C ARG A 477 6.79 -18.51 -23.24
N LYS A 478 6.95 -19.49 -22.36
CA LYS A 478 7.92 -19.49 -21.25
C LYS A 478 9.33 -19.08 -21.66
N SER A 479 9.84 -19.54 -22.80
CA SER A 479 11.19 -19.25 -23.28
C SER A 479 11.44 -17.76 -23.60
N GLU A 480 10.37 -17.01 -23.89
CA GLU A 480 10.45 -15.58 -24.20
C GLU A 480 10.45 -14.71 -22.95
N PHE A 481 9.79 -15.15 -21.88
CA PHE A 481 9.64 -14.39 -20.62
C PHE A 481 10.66 -14.77 -19.56
N LEU A 482 11.09 -16.03 -19.52
CA LEU A 482 12.02 -16.50 -18.51
C LEU A 482 13.42 -15.90 -18.73
N ASN A 483 14.05 -15.44 -17.67
CA ASN A 483 15.37 -14.78 -17.66
C ASN A 483 15.40 -13.40 -18.36
N LEU A 484 14.26 -12.81 -18.66
CA LEU A 484 14.22 -11.41 -19.07
C LEU A 484 14.82 -10.53 -17.98
N LYS A 485 15.58 -9.53 -18.40
CA LYS A 485 16.23 -8.56 -17.53
C LYS A 485 16.13 -7.17 -18.13
N ASP A 486 15.88 -6.18 -17.29
CA ASP A 486 16.00 -4.77 -17.64
C ASP A 486 16.28 -3.92 -16.39
N LEU A 487 16.68 -2.69 -16.59
CA LEU A 487 16.82 -1.73 -15.49
C LEU A 487 15.43 -1.28 -15.03
N LYS A 488 15.27 -1.08 -13.72
CA LYS A 488 14.06 -0.45 -13.19
C LYS A 488 13.88 0.93 -13.80
N THR A 489 12.65 1.24 -14.17
CA THR A 489 12.27 2.54 -14.72
C THR A 489 11.80 3.53 -13.67
N THR A 490 11.59 3.04 -12.43
CA THR A 490 11.18 3.85 -11.29
C THR A 490 12.15 3.68 -10.11
N ASP A 491 12.27 4.71 -9.28
CA ASP A 491 12.94 4.63 -7.98
C ASP A 491 12.07 3.92 -6.94
N GLU A 492 12.60 3.74 -5.71
CA GLU A 492 11.85 3.10 -4.60
C GLU A 492 10.60 3.87 -4.17
N ALA A 493 10.48 5.14 -4.54
CA ALA A 493 9.32 5.99 -4.28
C ALA A 493 8.31 5.99 -5.44
N GLY A 494 8.54 5.18 -6.50
CA GLY A 494 7.66 5.08 -7.68
C GLY A 494 7.80 6.24 -8.67
N ASN A 495 8.81 7.12 -8.51
CA ASN A 495 9.05 8.17 -9.48
C ASN A 495 9.74 7.61 -10.71
N PRO A 496 9.38 8.03 -11.94
CA PRO A 496 10.05 7.58 -13.14
C PRO A 496 11.52 7.98 -13.09
N LEU A 497 12.39 6.99 -13.32
CA LEU A 497 13.80 7.29 -13.57
C LEU A 497 13.92 8.02 -14.91
N PRO A 498 14.87 8.98 -15.07
CA PRO A 498 15.09 9.66 -16.32
C PRO A 498 15.28 8.66 -17.47
N SER A 499 14.69 8.93 -18.63
CA SER A 499 14.84 8.11 -19.85
C SER A 499 16.32 7.95 -20.25
N ASP A 500 17.12 8.96 -19.97
CA ASP A 500 18.57 8.93 -20.11
C ASP A 500 19.19 8.72 -18.75
N ILE A 501 19.41 7.46 -18.38
CA ILE A 501 20.11 7.13 -17.14
C ILE A 501 21.56 7.63 -17.27
N PRO A 502 22.01 8.54 -16.40
CA PRO A 502 23.37 9.05 -16.45
C PRO A 502 24.40 7.93 -16.39
N LEU A 503 25.49 8.08 -17.16
CA LEU A 503 26.55 7.07 -17.26
C LEU A 503 27.08 6.67 -15.88
N GLU A 504 27.25 7.62 -14.96
CA GLU A 504 27.70 7.36 -13.59
C GLU A 504 26.78 6.41 -12.81
N LYS A 505 25.46 6.45 -13.05
CA LYS A 505 24.50 5.52 -12.42
C LYS A 505 24.55 4.14 -13.05
N ILE A 506 24.74 4.07 -14.36
CA ILE A 506 24.96 2.80 -15.06
C ILE A 506 26.24 2.13 -14.55
N LEU A 507 27.32 2.90 -14.43
CA LEU A 507 28.57 2.43 -13.88
C LEU A 507 28.42 1.92 -12.45
N PHE A 508 27.70 2.69 -11.62
CA PHE A 508 27.49 2.35 -10.22
C PHE A 508 26.60 1.11 -10.03
N SER A 509 25.73 0.78 -10.97
CA SER A 509 24.86 -0.42 -10.94
C SER A 509 25.58 -1.73 -11.21
N LEU A 510 26.84 -1.70 -11.62
CA LEU A 510 27.66 -2.91 -11.85
C LEU A 510 28.04 -3.55 -10.51
N LYS A 511 28.10 -4.89 -10.46
CA LYS A 511 28.44 -5.65 -9.24
C LYS A 511 29.80 -5.28 -8.64
N SER A 512 30.75 -4.87 -9.47
CA SER A 512 32.10 -4.44 -9.10
C SER A 512 32.29 -2.93 -9.27
N ALA A 513 31.22 -2.16 -9.12
CA ALA A 513 31.26 -0.73 -9.32
C ALA A 513 32.16 -0.02 -8.29
N PRO A 514 32.93 0.99 -8.70
CA PRO A 514 33.61 1.88 -7.77
C PRO A 514 32.61 2.78 -7.03
N SER A 515 33.09 3.61 -6.09
CA SER A 515 32.21 4.57 -5.40
C SER A 515 31.50 5.50 -6.39
N LEU A 516 30.33 6.02 -6.02
CA LEU A 516 29.56 6.94 -6.87
C LEU A 516 30.39 8.18 -7.27
N SER A 517 31.27 8.64 -6.41
CA SER A 517 32.19 9.74 -6.71
C SER A 517 33.14 9.41 -7.85
N VAL A 518 33.71 8.21 -7.85
CA VAL A 518 34.57 7.73 -8.93
C VAL A 518 33.77 7.48 -10.21
N CYS A 519 32.56 6.92 -10.11
CA CYS A 519 31.68 6.78 -11.26
C CYS A 519 31.34 8.11 -11.93
N LYS A 520 31.13 9.17 -11.15
CA LYS A 520 30.91 10.54 -11.67
C LYS A 520 32.14 11.10 -12.38
N GLN A 521 33.33 10.88 -11.82
CA GLN A 521 34.58 11.29 -12.47
C GLN A 521 34.78 10.56 -13.80
N ILE A 522 34.56 9.23 -13.81
CA ILE A 522 34.64 8.42 -15.04
C ILE A 522 33.61 8.91 -16.08
N ALA A 523 32.35 9.15 -15.65
CA ALA A 523 31.33 9.65 -16.56
C ALA A 523 31.64 11.05 -17.12
N GLY A 524 32.30 11.91 -16.34
CA GLY A 524 32.77 13.24 -16.81
C GLY A 524 33.87 13.19 -17.87
N ILE A 525 34.71 12.14 -17.87
CA ILE A 525 35.75 11.90 -18.84
C ILE A 525 35.18 11.43 -20.20
N PHE A 526 33.99 10.76 -20.17
CA PHE A 526 33.39 10.14 -21.36
C PHE A 526 31.99 10.71 -21.66
N PRO A 527 31.86 11.97 -22.10
CA PRO A 527 30.55 12.63 -22.21
C PRO A 527 29.62 12.05 -23.28
N GLU A 528 30.09 11.62 -24.44
CA GLU A 528 29.25 10.93 -25.45
C GLU A 528 30.10 10.13 -26.45
N LEU A 529 29.70 8.92 -26.77
CA LEU A 529 30.31 8.10 -27.81
C LEU A 529 29.28 7.54 -28.77
N ASP A 530 29.48 7.87 -30.07
CA ASP A 530 28.63 7.39 -31.13
C ASP A 530 28.95 5.94 -31.51
N LYS A 531 27.90 5.17 -31.84
CA LYS A 531 27.99 3.73 -32.16
C LYS A 531 28.88 3.43 -33.40
N GLU A 532 29.03 4.38 -34.28
CA GLU A 532 29.71 4.19 -35.58
C GLU A 532 31.24 4.24 -35.50
N SER A 533 31.79 4.71 -34.39
CA SER A 533 33.25 4.87 -34.22
C SER A 533 34.04 3.64 -33.77
N ILE A 534 33.35 2.46 -33.64
CA ILE A 534 33.95 1.26 -33.06
C ILE A 534 34.53 0.33 -34.13
N PRO A 535 35.84 0.00 -34.12
CA PRO A 535 36.39 -1.01 -35.02
C PRO A 535 35.68 -2.35 -34.87
N LYS A 536 35.28 -2.96 -36.01
CA LYS A 536 34.52 -4.23 -36.06
C LYS A 536 35.19 -5.38 -35.30
N GLU A 537 36.49 -5.41 -35.27
CA GLU A 537 37.28 -6.44 -34.56
C GLU A 537 37.14 -6.37 -33.04
N ILE A 538 36.94 -5.18 -32.49
CA ILE A 538 36.71 -4.96 -31.08
C ILE A 538 35.25 -5.25 -30.73
N GLN A 539 34.29 -4.98 -31.61
CA GLN A 539 32.88 -5.25 -31.41
C GLN A 539 32.62 -6.74 -31.13
N GLY A 540 33.23 -7.64 -31.89
CA GLY A 540 33.08 -9.09 -31.69
C GLY A 540 33.63 -9.60 -30.36
N LYS A 541 34.75 -9.09 -29.89
CA LYS A 541 35.35 -9.44 -28.58
C LYS A 541 34.47 -8.92 -27.44
N LEU A 542 34.00 -7.69 -27.54
CA LEU A 542 33.13 -7.09 -26.54
C LEU A 542 31.76 -7.81 -26.40
N GLU A 543 31.24 -8.35 -27.51
CA GLU A 543 30.01 -9.15 -27.50
C GLU A 543 30.19 -10.48 -26.75
N ILE A 544 31.32 -11.13 -26.89
CA ILE A 544 31.64 -12.38 -26.16
C ILE A 544 31.81 -12.12 -24.67
N GLU A 545 32.50 -11.07 -24.31
CA GLU A 545 32.77 -10.68 -22.92
C GLU A 545 31.51 -10.19 -22.21
N SER A 546 30.65 -9.44 -22.89
CA SER A 546 29.39 -8.93 -22.32
C SER A 546 28.40 -10.03 -21.94
N LYS A 547 28.46 -11.21 -22.59
CA LYS A 547 27.65 -12.39 -22.23
C LYS A 547 27.95 -12.91 -20.83
N ASN A 548 29.15 -12.65 -20.31
CA ASN A 548 29.58 -13.07 -18.96
C ASN A 548 29.24 -12.04 -17.87
N LEU A 549 28.82 -10.85 -18.21
CA LEU A 549 28.42 -9.80 -17.27
C LEU A 549 26.94 -9.99 -16.89
N LYS A 550 26.69 -10.43 -15.65
CA LYS A 550 25.36 -10.88 -15.17
C LYS A 550 24.39 -9.77 -14.77
N PHE A 551 24.70 -8.48 -14.95
CA PHE A 551 24.00 -7.39 -14.25
C PHE A 551 23.30 -6.35 -15.10
N LEU A 552 23.60 -6.26 -16.37
CA LEU A 552 22.96 -5.34 -17.33
C LEU A 552 22.47 -6.11 -18.54
N THR A 553 21.56 -5.56 -19.31
CA THR A 553 21.25 -6.10 -20.62
C THR A 553 22.53 -6.17 -21.46
N ILE A 554 22.61 -7.10 -22.41
CA ILE A 554 23.75 -7.21 -23.31
C ILE A 554 24.09 -5.87 -23.95
N GLY A 555 23.07 -5.07 -24.32
CA GLY A 555 23.26 -3.75 -24.92
C GLY A 555 23.87 -2.73 -23.96
N GLU A 556 23.55 -2.77 -22.69
CA GLU A 556 24.05 -1.85 -21.66
C GLU A 556 25.45 -2.22 -21.20
N ASN A 557 25.71 -3.51 -21.04
CA ASN A 557 27.04 -4.02 -20.83
C ASN A 557 27.98 -3.68 -22.00
N LEU A 558 27.50 -3.84 -23.24
CA LEU A 558 28.23 -3.43 -24.44
C LEU A 558 28.48 -1.92 -24.47
N ARG A 559 27.49 -1.09 -24.12
CA ARG A 559 27.69 0.36 -24.02
C ARG A 559 28.73 0.74 -22.97
N PHE A 560 28.71 0.11 -21.81
CA PHE A 560 29.70 0.32 -20.76
C PHE A 560 31.09 -0.09 -21.19
N ILE A 561 31.27 -1.34 -21.66
CA ILE A 561 32.55 -1.86 -22.15
C ILE A 561 33.03 -1.03 -23.35
N LYS A 562 32.12 -0.67 -24.25
CA LYS A 562 32.39 0.18 -25.38
C LYS A 562 32.93 1.55 -24.95
N ARG A 563 32.28 2.21 -23.97
CA ARG A 563 32.77 3.51 -23.49
C ARG A 563 34.10 3.41 -22.75
N LEU A 564 34.38 2.34 -22.01
CA LEU A 564 35.67 2.10 -21.37
C LEU A 564 36.79 1.76 -22.37
N ASN A 565 36.49 1.04 -23.46
CA ASN A 565 37.49 0.52 -24.40
C ASN A 565 37.65 1.32 -25.68
N LEU A 566 36.73 2.25 -25.98
CA LEU A 566 36.67 2.86 -27.30
C LEU A 566 37.35 4.18 -27.46
N GLN A 567 37.69 4.79 -26.38
CA GLN A 567 38.62 5.90 -26.52
C GLN A 567 40.02 5.30 -26.60
N ASN A 568 40.34 4.89 -27.78
CA ASN A 568 41.69 4.66 -28.24
C ASN A 568 42.56 5.92 -28.11
N HIS A 569 42.06 6.91 -27.43
CA HIS A 569 42.87 8.07 -27.17
C HIS A 569 43.53 7.81 -25.81
N VAL A 570 44.80 7.61 -25.86
CA VAL A 570 45.80 7.60 -24.79
C VAL A 570 45.40 8.57 -23.64
N VAL A 571 44.84 9.70 -23.98
CA VAL A 571 44.34 10.74 -23.04
C VAL A 571 43.25 10.25 -22.10
N GLY A 572 42.23 9.54 -22.59
CA GLY A 572 41.11 9.10 -21.74
C GLY A 572 41.47 7.98 -20.77
N PHE A 573 42.39 7.09 -21.12
CA PHE A 573 42.85 6.01 -20.25
C PHE A 573 43.75 6.56 -19.13
N ALA A 574 44.67 7.47 -19.43
CA ALA A 574 45.50 8.13 -18.43
C ALA A 574 44.66 8.94 -17.42
N GLU A 575 43.65 9.68 -17.88
CA GLU A 575 42.76 10.43 -17.02
C GLU A 575 41.91 9.53 -16.11
N LEU A 576 41.49 8.38 -16.62
CA LEU A 576 40.79 7.36 -15.77
C LEU A 576 41.70 6.85 -14.65
N LEU A 577 42.98 6.56 -14.95
CA LEU A 577 43.95 6.15 -13.94
C LEU A 577 44.26 7.29 -12.94
N LYS A 578 44.35 8.54 -13.39
CA LYS A 578 44.48 9.72 -12.52
C LYS A 578 43.29 9.87 -11.58
N ALA A 579 42.05 9.68 -12.08
CA ALA A 579 40.84 9.75 -11.28
C ALA A 579 40.76 8.66 -10.18
N MET A 580 41.43 7.53 -10.37
CA MET A 580 41.56 6.46 -9.37
C MET A 580 42.49 6.82 -8.22
N ASN A 581 43.35 7.82 -8.38
CA ASN A 581 44.29 8.31 -7.38
C ASN A 581 45.07 7.19 -6.66
N ILE A 582 45.72 6.33 -7.43
CA ILE A 582 46.40 5.14 -6.92
C ILE A 582 47.73 5.58 -6.22
N PRO A 583 47.88 5.30 -4.91
CA PRO A 583 49.05 5.72 -4.16
C PRO A 583 50.36 5.13 -4.77
N GLY A 584 51.41 5.95 -4.89
CA GLY A 584 52.74 5.54 -5.35
C GLY A 584 52.94 5.54 -6.87
N LEU A 585 51.93 5.97 -7.66
CA LEU A 585 52.07 6.18 -9.10
C LEU A 585 52.08 7.70 -9.43
N ASN A 586 52.98 8.09 -10.28
CA ASN A 586 53.08 9.45 -10.83
C ASN A 586 52.60 9.52 -12.29
N ASP A 587 52.53 10.70 -12.86
CA ASP A 587 52.05 10.91 -14.23
C ASP A 587 52.86 10.11 -15.28
N ALA A 588 54.15 9.98 -15.13
CA ALA A 588 55.00 9.20 -16.05
C ALA A 588 54.72 7.70 -15.93
N ASP A 589 54.43 7.21 -14.70
CA ASP A 589 54.00 5.84 -14.50
C ASP A 589 52.64 5.54 -15.17
N LEU A 590 51.71 6.50 -15.12
CA LEU A 590 50.41 6.39 -15.77
C LEU A 590 50.51 6.36 -17.30
N GLU A 591 51.37 7.18 -17.89
CA GLU A 591 51.65 7.16 -19.34
C GLU A 591 52.24 5.80 -19.75
N GLN A 592 53.22 5.29 -18.99
CA GLN A 592 53.83 3.99 -19.24
C GLN A 592 52.83 2.83 -19.16
N ILE A 593 51.86 2.89 -18.24
CA ILE A 593 50.78 1.91 -18.13
C ILE A 593 49.87 1.99 -19.38
N VAL A 594 49.52 3.18 -19.79
CA VAL A 594 48.66 3.39 -20.96
C VAL A 594 49.33 2.86 -22.23
N ASP A 595 50.61 3.14 -22.41
CA ASP A 595 51.38 2.67 -23.57
C ASP A 595 51.55 1.16 -23.56
N SER A 596 51.72 0.55 -22.39
CA SER A 596 51.95 -0.90 -22.22
C SER A 596 50.67 -1.73 -22.39
N PHE A 597 49.50 -1.20 -22.03
CA PHE A 597 48.26 -1.96 -22.04
C PHE A 597 47.30 -1.50 -23.15
N GLY A 598 47.38 -0.27 -23.65
CA GLY A 598 46.54 0.27 -24.70
C GLY A 598 45.07 0.48 -24.31
N TYR A 599 44.51 -0.39 -23.50
CA TYR A 599 43.13 -0.37 -23.04
C TYR A 599 43.04 -0.70 -21.56
N PHE A 600 42.17 0.00 -20.83
CA PHE A 600 41.91 -0.25 -19.41
C PHE A 600 41.39 -1.68 -19.14
N TYR A 601 40.62 -2.25 -20.05
CA TYR A 601 40.14 -3.63 -19.95
C TYR A 601 41.29 -4.66 -19.77
N PHE A 602 42.40 -4.53 -20.49
CA PHE A 602 43.52 -5.45 -20.34
C PHE A 602 44.24 -5.25 -18.99
N LEU A 603 44.35 -4.00 -18.55
CA LEU A 603 44.98 -3.66 -17.28
C LEU A 603 44.14 -4.16 -16.09
N GLN A 604 42.80 -4.00 -16.09
CA GLN A 604 41.97 -4.40 -14.96
C GLN A 604 41.96 -5.91 -14.69
N ASN A 605 42.29 -6.71 -15.67
CA ASN A 605 42.36 -8.17 -15.59
C ASN A 605 43.81 -8.69 -15.43
N ALA A 606 44.80 -7.81 -15.49
CA ALA A 606 46.19 -8.18 -15.40
C ALA A 606 46.60 -8.57 -13.96
N SER A 607 47.46 -9.56 -13.83
CA SER A 607 48.16 -9.87 -12.59
C SER A 607 49.30 -8.89 -12.31
N ALA A 608 49.78 -8.82 -11.06
CA ALA A 608 50.92 -7.97 -10.74
C ALA A 608 52.16 -8.40 -11.57
N GLN A 609 52.36 -9.68 -11.77
CA GLN A 609 53.44 -10.20 -12.59
C GLN A 609 53.36 -9.75 -14.07
N GLU A 610 52.13 -9.80 -14.63
CA GLU A 610 51.92 -9.32 -16.01
C GLU A 610 52.13 -7.81 -16.14
N ILE A 611 51.84 -7.04 -15.10
CA ILE A 611 52.13 -5.59 -15.06
C ILE A 611 53.62 -5.38 -14.96
N GLU A 612 54.34 -6.11 -14.11
CA GLU A 612 55.82 -6.06 -14.02
C GLU A 612 56.46 -6.34 -15.39
N GLU A 613 56.02 -7.41 -16.04
CA GLU A 613 56.57 -7.82 -17.36
C GLU A 613 56.32 -6.78 -18.47
N LYS A 614 55.15 -6.14 -18.50
CA LYS A 614 54.77 -5.22 -19.53
C LYS A 614 55.27 -3.80 -19.29
N THR A 615 55.28 -3.34 -18.04
CA THR A 615 55.63 -1.96 -17.68
C THR A 615 57.05 -1.84 -17.16
N GLY A 616 57.71 -2.90 -16.78
CA GLY A 616 59.01 -2.84 -16.07
C GLY A 616 58.91 -2.25 -14.65
N PHE A 617 57.72 -2.16 -14.08
CA PHE A 617 57.55 -1.74 -12.69
C PHE A 617 58.11 -2.76 -11.73
N ASP A 618 58.53 -2.30 -10.54
CA ASP A 618 58.83 -3.20 -9.46
C ASP A 618 57.53 -3.81 -8.85
N PHE A 619 57.71 -4.86 -8.09
CA PHE A 619 56.61 -5.56 -7.43
C PHE A 619 55.70 -4.65 -6.58
N ILE A 620 56.27 -3.57 -5.97
CA ILE A 620 55.54 -2.66 -5.12
C ILE A 620 54.59 -1.82 -5.96
N LYS A 621 55.05 -1.21 -7.07
CA LYS A 621 54.23 -0.43 -7.98
C LYS A 621 53.19 -1.29 -8.70
N ALA A 622 53.57 -2.49 -9.15
CA ALA A 622 52.65 -3.40 -9.82
C ALA A 622 51.48 -3.84 -8.87
N ASN A 623 51.82 -4.20 -7.62
CA ASN A 623 50.80 -4.50 -6.60
C ASN A 623 50.00 -3.28 -6.18
N ALA A 624 50.59 -2.11 -6.08
CA ALA A 624 49.84 -0.86 -5.81
C ALA A 624 48.78 -0.61 -6.88
N LEU A 625 49.13 -0.84 -8.12
CA LEU A 625 48.20 -0.68 -9.27
C LEU A 625 47.09 -1.75 -9.21
N VAL A 626 47.39 -3.01 -9.02
CA VAL A 626 46.42 -4.09 -8.89
C VAL A 626 45.46 -3.83 -7.70
N ASN A 627 46.03 -3.45 -6.54
CA ASN A 627 45.24 -3.18 -5.35
C ASN A 627 44.43 -1.90 -5.47
N GLY A 628 44.96 -0.86 -6.09
CA GLY A 628 44.26 0.37 -6.38
C GLY A 628 43.05 0.14 -7.29
N ILE A 629 43.26 -0.63 -8.37
CA ILE A 629 42.14 -1.03 -9.25
C ILE A 629 41.11 -1.88 -8.48
N LYS A 630 41.57 -2.90 -7.76
CA LYS A 630 40.68 -3.75 -6.95
C LYS A 630 39.93 -2.98 -5.87
N SER A 631 40.59 -2.04 -5.16
CA SER A 631 39.95 -1.24 -4.12
C SER A 631 38.93 -0.26 -4.69
N THR A 632 39.24 0.34 -5.85
CA THR A 632 38.31 1.23 -6.57
C THR A 632 37.04 0.50 -6.98
N PHE A 633 37.14 -0.79 -7.32
CA PHE A 633 35.99 -1.61 -7.75
C PHE A 633 35.46 -2.56 -6.66
N ALA A 634 36.04 -2.58 -5.45
CA ALA A 634 35.81 -3.63 -4.45
C ALA A 634 34.55 -3.52 -3.59
N LYS A 635 33.92 -2.34 -3.47
CA LYS A 635 32.70 -2.20 -2.64
C LYS A 635 31.76 -1.15 -3.23
N PRO A 636 30.62 -1.58 -3.76
CA PRO A 636 29.58 -0.61 -4.12
C PRO A 636 28.96 -0.05 -2.85
N ASP A 637 28.79 1.26 -2.82
CA ASP A 637 27.93 1.92 -1.83
C ASP A 637 26.49 1.50 -2.10
N ARG A 638 25.87 0.73 -1.18
CA ARG A 638 24.57 0.09 -1.39
C ARG A 638 23.40 1.06 -1.51
N ALA A 639 23.60 2.32 -1.14
CA ALA A 639 22.52 3.30 -1.02
C ALA A 639 21.92 3.80 -2.35
N ASN A 640 22.52 3.49 -3.49
CA ASN A 640 22.11 4.04 -4.80
C ASN A 640 22.15 3.02 -5.95
N HIS A 641 21.91 1.73 -5.67
CA HIS A 641 21.88 0.72 -6.72
C HIS A 641 20.66 0.88 -7.62
N LEU A 642 20.87 0.97 -8.93
CA LEU A 642 19.81 0.69 -9.89
C LEU A 642 19.43 -0.78 -9.75
N SER A 643 18.20 -1.05 -9.35
CA SER A 643 17.70 -2.42 -9.27
C SER A 643 17.44 -2.94 -10.69
N ILE A 644 17.74 -4.21 -10.90
CA ILE A 644 17.45 -4.90 -12.17
C ILE A 644 16.20 -5.73 -11.98
N ILE A 645 15.21 -5.53 -12.84
CA ILE A 645 14.07 -6.41 -12.94
C ILE A 645 14.55 -7.70 -13.62
N SER A 646 14.34 -8.84 -12.99
CA SER A 646 14.71 -10.14 -13.53
C SER A 646 13.57 -11.15 -13.29
N ILE A 647 13.04 -11.72 -14.37
CA ILE A 647 12.03 -12.76 -14.32
C ILE A 647 12.71 -14.11 -14.15
N GLN A 648 12.83 -14.54 -12.90
CA GLN A 648 13.36 -15.85 -12.54
C GLN A 648 12.26 -16.92 -12.55
N GLN A 649 12.64 -18.20 -12.49
CA GLN A 649 11.69 -19.33 -12.50
C GLN A 649 10.58 -19.20 -11.47
N LYS A 650 10.91 -18.87 -10.21
CA LYS A 650 9.92 -18.70 -9.13
C LYS A 650 8.89 -17.61 -9.43
N THR A 651 9.33 -16.48 -10.00
CA THR A 651 8.43 -15.39 -10.41
C THR A 651 7.56 -15.81 -11.58
N PHE A 652 8.15 -16.49 -12.58
CA PHE A 652 7.40 -17.00 -13.72
C PHE A 652 6.33 -18.01 -13.32
N ASP A 653 6.64 -18.95 -12.43
CA ASP A 653 5.70 -19.95 -11.94
C ASP A 653 4.55 -19.30 -11.17
N ARG A 654 4.85 -18.30 -10.33
CA ARG A 654 3.84 -17.52 -9.61
C ARG A 654 2.89 -16.77 -10.56
N ILE A 655 3.44 -16.11 -11.57
CA ILE A 655 2.63 -15.45 -12.63
C ILE A 655 1.71 -16.47 -13.31
N THR A 656 2.25 -17.64 -13.70
CA THR A 656 1.49 -18.68 -14.40
C THR A 656 0.33 -19.21 -13.55
N ILE A 657 0.59 -19.53 -12.28
CA ILE A 657 -0.43 -20.00 -11.34
C ILE A 657 -1.52 -18.94 -11.16
N SER A 658 -1.11 -17.69 -10.92
CA SER A 658 -2.07 -16.61 -10.67
C SER A 658 -2.90 -16.25 -11.90
N LEU A 659 -2.36 -16.37 -13.12
CA LEU A 659 -3.12 -16.23 -14.36
C LEU A 659 -4.21 -17.31 -14.49
N GLU A 660 -3.92 -18.55 -14.14
CA GLU A 660 -4.94 -19.63 -14.15
C GLU A 660 -6.01 -19.40 -13.08
N GLU A 661 -5.61 -19.01 -11.86
CA GLU A 661 -6.54 -18.68 -10.79
C GLU A 661 -7.45 -17.50 -11.15
N SER A 662 -6.92 -16.50 -11.86
CA SER A 662 -7.66 -15.31 -12.27
C SER A 662 -8.85 -15.62 -13.21
N LYS A 663 -8.81 -16.71 -13.95
CA LYS A 663 -9.92 -17.17 -14.79
C LYS A 663 -11.16 -17.55 -13.97
N ASN A 664 -10.99 -17.85 -12.69
CA ASN A 664 -12.09 -18.17 -11.77
C ASN A 664 -12.73 -16.93 -11.13
N GLN A 665 -12.20 -15.75 -11.35
CA GLN A 665 -12.78 -14.52 -10.82
C GLN A 665 -14.22 -14.33 -11.35
N PRO A 666 -15.14 -13.84 -10.51
CA PRO A 666 -16.54 -13.66 -10.92
C PRO A 666 -16.71 -12.56 -11.97
N PHE A 667 -17.77 -12.65 -12.77
CA PHE A 667 -18.02 -11.76 -13.90
C PHE A 667 -17.97 -10.27 -13.54
N GLU A 668 -18.46 -9.85 -12.37
CA GLU A 668 -18.38 -8.46 -11.93
C GLU A 668 -16.93 -7.95 -11.79
N ARG A 669 -15.98 -8.82 -11.41
CA ARG A 669 -14.56 -8.46 -11.36
C ARG A 669 -13.94 -8.40 -12.75
N VAL A 670 -14.32 -9.30 -13.63
CA VAL A 670 -13.92 -9.25 -15.05
C VAL A 670 -14.43 -7.96 -15.68
N LEU A 671 -15.70 -7.60 -15.46
CA LEU A 671 -16.31 -6.38 -16.00
C LEU A 671 -15.60 -5.12 -15.45
N PHE A 672 -15.25 -5.10 -14.18
CA PHE A 672 -14.45 -4.03 -13.60
C PHE A 672 -13.03 -3.96 -14.20
N ALA A 673 -12.42 -5.13 -14.45
CA ALA A 673 -11.07 -5.24 -15.02
C ALA A 673 -10.99 -4.71 -16.46
N LEU A 674 -12.08 -4.77 -17.24
CA LEU A 674 -12.14 -4.16 -18.60
C LEU A 674 -11.88 -2.64 -18.56
N GLY A 675 -12.04 -1.99 -17.41
CA GLY A 675 -11.67 -0.59 -17.23
C GLY A 675 -12.57 0.38 -17.97
N ILE A 676 -13.84 0.04 -18.22
CA ILE A 676 -14.84 0.90 -18.86
C ILE A 676 -14.94 2.21 -18.05
N ARG A 677 -14.92 3.33 -18.75
CA ARG A 677 -14.95 4.66 -18.09
C ARG A 677 -16.21 4.80 -17.22
N TYR A 678 -16.08 5.34 -16.03
CA TYR A 678 -17.09 5.47 -14.98
C TYR A 678 -17.62 4.17 -14.38
N VAL A 679 -17.21 3.00 -14.87
CA VAL A 679 -17.58 1.71 -14.30
C VAL A 679 -16.58 1.33 -13.21
N GLY A 680 -16.92 1.67 -11.95
CA GLY A 680 -16.20 1.24 -10.75
C GLY A 680 -16.72 -0.12 -10.24
N GLU A 681 -16.14 -0.65 -9.16
CA GLU A 681 -16.53 -1.95 -8.57
C GLU A 681 -18.04 -2.09 -8.32
N THR A 682 -18.68 -1.08 -7.72
CA THR A 682 -20.12 -1.10 -7.41
C THR A 682 -20.96 -1.11 -8.68
N VAL A 683 -20.60 -0.30 -9.66
CA VAL A 683 -21.30 -0.23 -10.95
C VAL A 683 -21.13 -1.53 -11.72
N ALA A 684 -19.92 -2.09 -11.78
CA ALA A 684 -19.66 -3.37 -12.40
C ALA A 684 -20.52 -4.50 -11.79
N LYS A 685 -20.64 -4.52 -10.44
CA LYS A 685 -21.47 -5.47 -9.73
C LYS A 685 -22.98 -5.29 -10.04
N ASN A 686 -23.46 -4.04 -10.09
CA ASN A 686 -24.86 -3.77 -10.43
C ASN A 686 -25.18 -4.17 -11.89
N LEU A 687 -24.25 -3.87 -12.83
CA LEU A 687 -24.39 -4.27 -14.24
C LEU A 687 -24.37 -5.80 -14.40
N ALA A 688 -23.41 -6.49 -13.75
CA ALA A 688 -23.31 -7.94 -13.81
C ALA A 688 -24.57 -8.62 -13.26
N ARG A 689 -25.16 -8.10 -12.18
CA ARG A 689 -26.42 -8.61 -11.61
C ARG A 689 -27.62 -8.38 -12.56
N ALA A 690 -27.71 -7.20 -13.18
CA ALA A 690 -28.82 -6.84 -14.04
C ALA A 690 -28.82 -7.60 -15.38
N PHE A 691 -27.66 -7.70 -16.02
CA PHE A 691 -27.54 -8.25 -17.35
C PHE A 691 -27.05 -9.72 -17.41
N ARG A 692 -26.46 -10.20 -16.32
CA ARG A 692 -25.99 -11.59 -16.10
C ARG A 692 -24.89 -12.07 -17.05
N THR A 693 -24.89 -11.67 -18.31
CA THR A 693 -23.87 -12.02 -19.32
C THR A 693 -23.31 -10.79 -19.99
N VAL A 694 -22.09 -10.89 -20.51
CA VAL A 694 -21.48 -9.80 -21.29
C VAL A 694 -22.25 -9.56 -22.60
N ASP A 695 -22.88 -10.59 -23.18
CA ASP A 695 -23.66 -10.46 -24.43
C ASP A 695 -24.95 -9.66 -24.20
N ALA A 696 -25.69 -9.92 -23.12
CA ALA A 696 -26.84 -9.12 -22.74
C ALA A 696 -26.44 -7.67 -22.45
N LEU A 697 -25.32 -7.45 -21.74
CA LEU A 697 -24.82 -6.10 -21.45
C LEU A 697 -24.37 -5.36 -22.72
N SER A 698 -23.69 -6.05 -23.65
CA SER A 698 -23.19 -5.45 -24.89
C SER A 698 -24.30 -5.03 -25.86
N SER A 699 -25.46 -5.67 -25.77
CA SER A 699 -26.65 -5.39 -26.58
C SER A 699 -27.67 -4.47 -25.90
N ALA A 700 -27.40 -4.07 -24.63
CA ALA A 700 -28.32 -3.25 -23.85
C ALA A 700 -28.48 -1.84 -24.42
N GLY A 701 -29.73 -1.38 -24.53
CA GLY A 701 -30.05 0.00 -24.90
C GLY A 701 -29.96 0.96 -23.71
N LEU A 702 -30.02 2.27 -24.03
CA LEU A 702 -29.92 3.34 -23.01
C LEU A 702 -30.94 3.18 -21.88
N ASP A 703 -32.22 2.93 -22.23
CA ASP A 703 -33.29 2.82 -21.25
C ASP A 703 -33.05 1.66 -20.28
N GLN A 704 -32.64 0.51 -20.78
CA GLN A 704 -32.33 -0.67 -19.97
C GLN A 704 -31.17 -0.42 -19.01
N LEU A 705 -30.14 0.33 -19.46
CA LEU A 705 -29.01 0.69 -18.62
C LEU A 705 -29.43 1.69 -17.53
N LEU A 706 -30.31 2.65 -17.82
CA LEU A 706 -30.80 3.64 -16.86
C LEU A 706 -31.73 3.05 -15.78
N GLU A 707 -32.37 1.90 -16.04
CA GLU A 707 -33.15 1.16 -15.02
C GLU A 707 -32.27 0.54 -13.94
N VAL A 708 -30.98 0.33 -14.22
CA VAL A 708 -30.07 -0.28 -13.24
C VAL A 708 -29.70 0.73 -12.16
N LYS A 709 -29.80 0.29 -10.91
CA LYS A 709 -29.49 1.14 -9.75
C LYS A 709 -28.09 1.78 -9.84
N ASP A 710 -28.00 3.07 -9.49
CA ASP A 710 -26.77 3.88 -9.48
C ASP A 710 -26.15 4.12 -10.88
N ILE A 711 -26.89 3.90 -11.98
CA ILE A 711 -26.44 4.17 -13.34
C ILE A 711 -27.17 5.38 -13.91
N GLY A 712 -26.41 6.44 -14.16
CA GLY A 712 -26.87 7.64 -14.85
C GLY A 712 -26.43 7.67 -16.31
N ALA A 713 -26.89 8.68 -17.05
CA ALA A 713 -26.65 8.84 -18.48
C ALA A 713 -25.18 8.77 -18.89
N SER A 714 -24.27 9.34 -18.08
CA SER A 714 -22.81 9.31 -18.37
C SER A 714 -22.23 7.89 -18.29
N ILE A 715 -22.68 7.08 -17.33
CA ILE A 715 -22.24 5.69 -17.17
C ILE A 715 -22.83 4.85 -18.32
N ALA A 716 -24.13 4.96 -18.56
CA ALA A 716 -24.82 4.25 -19.64
C ALA A 716 -24.19 4.56 -20.99
N GLY A 717 -23.94 5.84 -21.30
CA GLY A 717 -23.25 6.26 -22.51
C GLY A 717 -21.85 5.67 -22.66
N SER A 718 -21.09 5.60 -21.57
CA SER A 718 -19.74 4.98 -21.57
C SER A 718 -19.78 3.46 -21.83
N VAL A 719 -20.73 2.75 -21.25
CA VAL A 719 -20.93 1.31 -21.49
C VAL A 719 -21.30 1.07 -22.94
N MET A 720 -22.26 1.80 -23.48
CA MET A 720 -22.67 1.70 -24.89
C MET A 720 -21.50 2.03 -25.83
N ALA A 721 -20.77 3.10 -25.60
CA ALA A 721 -19.61 3.48 -26.41
C ALA A 721 -18.51 2.40 -26.39
N TYR A 722 -18.25 1.80 -25.23
CA TYR A 722 -17.27 0.72 -25.11
C TYR A 722 -17.61 -0.49 -25.99
N PHE A 723 -18.87 -0.94 -25.95
CA PHE A 723 -19.30 -2.08 -26.72
C PHE A 723 -19.68 -1.75 -28.20
N ALA A 724 -19.87 -0.48 -28.53
CA ALA A 724 -19.96 -0.04 -29.93
C ALA A 724 -18.62 -0.15 -30.66
N ASP A 725 -17.53 0.01 -29.95
CA ASP A 725 -16.18 -0.12 -30.49
C ASP A 725 -15.86 -1.57 -30.87
N LYS A 726 -15.32 -1.76 -32.09
CA LYS A 726 -15.03 -3.10 -32.64
C LYS A 726 -13.82 -3.73 -31.90
N GLU A 727 -12.79 -2.99 -31.62
CA GLU A 727 -11.56 -3.49 -30.96
C GLU A 727 -11.86 -3.97 -29.54
N ASN A 728 -12.71 -3.24 -28.82
CA ASN A 728 -13.14 -3.64 -27.47
C ASN A 728 -13.97 -4.94 -27.49
N ARG A 729 -14.88 -5.11 -28.48
CA ARG A 729 -15.62 -6.36 -28.61
C ARG A 729 -14.70 -7.54 -28.92
N GLU A 730 -13.75 -7.33 -29.85
CA GLU A 730 -12.76 -8.36 -30.17
C GLU A 730 -11.87 -8.70 -28.99
N LEU A 731 -11.51 -7.73 -28.16
CA LEU A 731 -10.78 -7.95 -26.91
C LEU A 731 -11.59 -8.82 -25.94
N VAL A 732 -12.89 -8.53 -25.75
CA VAL A 732 -13.77 -9.32 -24.88
C VAL A 732 -13.85 -10.77 -25.38
N GLU A 733 -13.99 -11.00 -26.70
CA GLU A 733 -14.01 -12.35 -27.28
C GLU A 733 -12.66 -13.07 -27.11
N ARG A 734 -11.53 -12.38 -27.26
CA ARG A 734 -10.22 -12.97 -26.98
C ARG A 734 -10.11 -13.37 -25.50
N LEU A 735 -10.55 -12.54 -24.56
CA LEU A 735 -10.55 -12.86 -23.14
C LEU A 735 -11.48 -14.04 -22.82
N ARG A 736 -12.67 -14.10 -23.44
CA ARG A 736 -13.60 -15.24 -23.35
C ARG A 736 -12.92 -16.52 -23.82
N SER A 737 -12.25 -16.49 -24.96
CA SER A 737 -11.54 -17.65 -25.52
C SER A 737 -10.38 -18.13 -24.66
N ARG A 738 -9.83 -17.26 -23.80
CA ARG A 738 -8.80 -17.59 -22.80
C ARG A 738 -9.38 -18.16 -21.49
N GLY A 739 -10.71 -18.25 -21.38
CA GLY A 739 -11.40 -18.91 -20.27
C GLY A 739 -11.85 -17.99 -19.14
N LEU A 740 -11.89 -16.67 -19.35
CA LEU A 740 -12.43 -15.76 -18.35
C LEU A 740 -13.95 -15.88 -18.29
N LYS A 741 -14.52 -15.77 -17.10
CA LYS A 741 -15.96 -15.83 -16.86
C LYS A 741 -16.65 -14.56 -17.39
N MET A 742 -17.41 -14.68 -18.46
CA MET A 742 -18.17 -13.59 -19.09
C MET A 742 -19.66 -13.60 -18.71
N GLU A 743 -19.99 -14.38 -17.69
CA GLU A 743 -21.36 -14.53 -17.17
C GLU A 743 -21.33 -14.82 -15.68
N VAL A 744 -22.43 -14.52 -15.02
CA VAL A 744 -22.65 -14.89 -13.63
C VAL A 744 -22.91 -16.39 -13.57
N SER A 745 -22.11 -17.15 -12.83
CA SER A 745 -22.29 -18.60 -12.67
C SER A 745 -23.68 -18.93 -12.15
N GLU A 746 -24.30 -20.00 -12.66
CA GLU A 746 -25.63 -20.46 -12.22
C GLU A 746 -25.67 -20.76 -10.71
N ASP A 747 -24.55 -21.23 -10.12
CA ASP A 747 -24.40 -21.42 -8.67
C ASP A 747 -24.53 -20.13 -7.84
N ALA A 748 -24.27 -18.97 -8.43
CA ALA A 748 -24.46 -17.66 -7.80
C ALA A 748 -25.90 -17.12 -7.99
N THR A 749 -26.73 -17.79 -8.74
CA THR A 749 -28.03 -17.33 -9.21
C THR A 749 -29.13 -18.39 -9.20
N GLU A 750 -28.88 -19.60 -8.69
CA GLU A 750 -30.04 -20.34 -8.25
C GLU A 750 -30.69 -19.55 -7.09
N VAL A 751 -31.58 -18.64 -7.45
CA VAL A 751 -32.77 -18.41 -6.65
C VAL A 751 -33.48 -19.77 -6.70
N ALA A 752 -33.10 -20.64 -5.78
CA ALA A 752 -33.86 -21.87 -5.58
C ALA A 752 -35.20 -21.40 -5.01
N GLY A 753 -36.16 -21.18 -5.91
CA GLY A 753 -37.54 -20.83 -5.56
C GLY A 753 -37.78 -19.39 -5.09
N ASP A 754 -38.84 -18.77 -5.55
CA ASP A 754 -39.43 -17.52 -5.04
C ASP A 754 -40.06 -17.68 -3.64
N GLY A 755 -39.80 -18.77 -2.97
CA GLY A 755 -40.47 -19.21 -1.75
C GLY A 755 -40.34 -18.28 -0.53
N LEU A 756 -39.29 -17.49 -0.50
CA LEU A 756 -39.06 -16.50 0.58
C LEU A 756 -39.20 -15.05 0.09
N ASN A 757 -39.73 -14.84 -1.12
CA ASN A 757 -39.87 -13.50 -1.69
C ASN A 757 -40.73 -12.58 -0.81
N GLY A 758 -40.23 -11.39 -0.53
CA GLY A 758 -40.87 -10.41 0.35
C GLY A 758 -40.75 -10.70 1.84
N GLN A 759 -40.14 -11.81 2.27
CA GLN A 759 -39.92 -12.15 3.67
C GLN A 759 -38.59 -11.60 4.18
N VAL A 760 -38.59 -11.09 5.41
CA VAL A 760 -37.42 -10.52 6.06
C VAL A 760 -36.99 -11.39 7.23
N PHE A 761 -35.76 -11.87 7.20
CA PHE A 761 -35.21 -12.73 8.24
C PHE A 761 -34.17 -11.97 9.08
N VAL A 762 -34.17 -12.26 10.38
CA VAL A 762 -33.06 -11.89 11.27
C VAL A 762 -32.45 -13.16 11.81
N ILE A 763 -31.11 -13.30 11.71
CA ILE A 763 -30.41 -14.50 12.18
C ILE A 763 -29.60 -14.13 13.42
N THR A 764 -29.78 -14.88 14.50
CA THR A 764 -29.14 -14.61 15.80
C THR A 764 -28.71 -15.89 16.50
N GLY A 765 -27.74 -15.81 17.42
CA GLY A 765 -27.22 -16.97 18.16
C GLY A 765 -26.03 -17.65 17.47
N SER A 766 -25.57 -18.73 18.12
CA SER A 766 -24.46 -19.58 17.66
C SER A 766 -25.04 -20.78 16.91
N PHE A 767 -24.37 -21.15 15.81
CA PHE A 767 -24.68 -22.32 14.98
C PHE A 767 -23.52 -23.30 15.01
N ALA A 768 -23.67 -24.48 14.44
CA ALA A 768 -22.67 -25.55 14.47
C ALA A 768 -21.26 -25.12 14.09
N THR A 769 -21.13 -24.15 13.21
CA THR A 769 -19.85 -23.50 12.87
C THR A 769 -20.03 -21.98 12.69
N PRO A 770 -19.00 -21.14 12.90
CA PRO A 770 -19.08 -19.69 12.63
C PRO A 770 -19.43 -19.35 11.16
N GLN A 771 -19.06 -20.23 10.21
CA GLN A 771 -19.42 -20.12 8.81
C GLN A 771 -20.92 -20.38 8.57
N ARG A 772 -21.55 -21.21 9.39
CA ARG A 772 -22.95 -21.62 9.21
C ARG A 772 -23.94 -20.46 9.22
N ARG A 773 -23.70 -19.46 10.04
CA ARG A 773 -24.53 -18.23 10.06
C ARG A 773 -24.47 -17.46 8.72
N LYS A 774 -23.30 -17.44 8.08
CA LYS A 774 -23.13 -16.81 6.75
C LYS A 774 -23.82 -17.62 5.67
N GLU A 775 -23.74 -18.95 5.75
CA GLU A 775 -24.42 -19.87 4.85
C GLU A 775 -25.94 -19.71 4.95
N LEU A 776 -26.47 -19.62 6.15
CA LEU A 776 -27.90 -19.37 6.38
C LEU A 776 -28.36 -18.02 5.84
N LYS A 777 -27.55 -16.96 5.97
CA LYS A 777 -27.81 -15.67 5.31
C LYS A 777 -27.84 -15.79 3.78
N ALA A 778 -26.87 -16.49 3.22
CA ALA A 778 -26.80 -16.73 1.78
C ALA A 778 -27.99 -17.58 1.29
N LEU A 779 -28.44 -18.57 2.07
CA LEU A 779 -29.63 -19.38 1.76
C LEU A 779 -30.91 -18.55 1.78
N VAL A 780 -31.10 -17.65 2.77
CA VAL A 780 -32.24 -16.72 2.78
C VAL A 780 -32.27 -15.88 1.50
N GLU A 781 -31.11 -15.30 1.13
CA GLU A 781 -30.99 -14.47 -0.07
C GLU A 781 -31.13 -15.28 -1.35
N LYS A 782 -30.65 -16.52 -1.36
CA LYS A 782 -30.77 -17.49 -2.48
C LYS A 782 -32.22 -17.84 -2.79
N HIS A 783 -33.09 -17.90 -1.75
CA HIS A 783 -34.53 -18.18 -1.90
C HIS A 783 -35.42 -16.92 -1.99
N GLY A 784 -34.84 -15.77 -2.32
CA GLY A 784 -35.58 -14.51 -2.56
C GLY A 784 -35.93 -13.73 -1.30
N GLY A 785 -35.56 -14.20 -0.11
CA GLY A 785 -35.74 -13.52 1.19
C GLY A 785 -34.71 -12.41 1.40
N LYS A 786 -34.99 -11.52 2.35
CA LYS A 786 -34.09 -10.45 2.76
C LYS A 786 -33.54 -10.72 4.17
N SER A 787 -32.21 -10.80 4.34
CA SER A 787 -31.60 -10.89 5.65
C SER A 787 -31.27 -9.50 6.21
N THR A 788 -31.63 -9.26 7.49
CA THR A 788 -31.32 -8.02 8.23
C THR A 788 -30.73 -8.35 9.60
N ASP A 789 -29.94 -7.40 10.16
CA ASP A 789 -29.25 -7.66 11.44
C ASP A 789 -30.08 -7.28 12.67
N SER A 790 -31.19 -6.55 12.52
CA SER A 790 -32.04 -6.11 13.63
C SER A 790 -33.52 -6.45 13.43
N VAL A 791 -34.17 -6.89 14.50
CA VAL A 791 -35.62 -7.20 14.52
C VAL A 791 -36.43 -5.91 14.46
N SER A 792 -37.36 -5.81 13.49
CA SER A 792 -38.26 -4.68 13.28
C SER A 792 -39.67 -5.14 12.98
N LYS A 793 -40.64 -4.24 12.89
CA LYS A 793 -42.03 -4.58 12.51
C LYS A 793 -42.16 -5.23 11.12
N ASN A 794 -41.13 -5.09 10.29
CA ASN A 794 -41.08 -5.67 8.96
C ASN A 794 -40.36 -7.04 8.95
N THR A 795 -39.86 -7.52 10.07
CA THR A 795 -39.21 -8.82 10.19
C THR A 795 -40.29 -9.93 10.18
N SER A 796 -40.16 -10.88 9.27
CA SER A 796 -41.08 -12.01 9.13
C SER A 796 -40.70 -13.14 10.08
N PHE A 797 -39.38 -13.41 10.17
CA PHE A 797 -38.87 -14.53 10.99
C PHE A 797 -37.59 -14.14 11.72
N LEU A 798 -37.45 -14.62 12.97
CA LEU A 798 -36.20 -14.63 13.71
C LEU A 798 -35.64 -16.05 13.72
N LEU A 799 -34.59 -16.29 12.92
CA LEU A 799 -33.86 -17.57 12.91
C LEU A 799 -32.85 -17.58 14.07
N ALA A 800 -33.12 -18.37 15.07
CA ALA A 800 -32.35 -18.45 16.30
C ALA A 800 -31.54 -19.74 16.41
N GLY A 801 -30.19 -19.59 16.54
CA GLY A 801 -29.29 -20.66 16.95
C GLY A 801 -29.17 -20.73 18.48
N GLU A 802 -28.25 -21.58 18.97
CA GLU A 802 -27.92 -21.66 20.40
C GLU A 802 -27.40 -20.30 20.92
N ASN A 803 -27.71 -19.99 22.18
CA ASN A 803 -27.31 -18.72 22.82
C ASN A 803 -27.76 -17.45 22.04
N ALA A 804 -28.96 -17.49 21.45
CA ALA A 804 -29.54 -16.33 20.81
C ALA A 804 -29.67 -15.15 21.79
N GLY A 805 -29.25 -13.95 21.35
CA GLY A 805 -29.21 -12.77 22.22
C GLY A 805 -30.58 -12.43 22.79
N PRO A 806 -30.70 -12.31 24.16
CA PRO A 806 -31.98 -12.17 24.86
C PRO A 806 -32.78 -10.93 24.43
N GLU A 807 -32.10 -9.86 23.98
CA GLU A 807 -32.75 -8.65 23.48
C GLU A 807 -33.47 -8.87 22.15
N LYS A 808 -32.86 -9.63 21.22
CA LYS A 808 -33.48 -9.92 19.92
C LYS A 808 -34.69 -10.87 20.10
N LEU A 809 -34.59 -11.84 21.01
CA LEU A 809 -35.71 -12.73 21.38
C LEU A 809 -36.87 -11.94 21.99
N LYS A 810 -36.58 -11.07 22.98
CA LYS A 810 -37.58 -10.25 23.63
C LYS A 810 -38.20 -9.22 22.66
N LYS A 811 -37.40 -8.68 21.74
CA LYS A 811 -37.92 -7.76 20.73
C LYS A 811 -38.77 -8.45 19.67
N ALA A 812 -38.42 -9.67 19.28
CA ALA A 812 -39.24 -10.51 18.40
C ALA A 812 -40.57 -10.87 19.04
N GLU A 813 -40.57 -11.26 20.29
CA GLU A 813 -41.76 -11.55 21.08
C GLU A 813 -42.69 -10.32 21.17
N ASN A 814 -42.13 -9.14 21.52
CA ASN A 814 -42.88 -7.89 21.62
C ASN A 814 -43.48 -7.41 20.28
N LEU A 815 -42.87 -7.78 19.17
CA LEU A 815 -43.32 -7.40 17.83
C LEU A 815 -44.13 -8.50 17.13
N GLY A 816 -44.33 -9.66 17.78
CA GLY A 816 -45.05 -10.80 17.21
C GLY A 816 -44.31 -11.48 16.05
N VAL A 817 -42.96 -11.32 15.98
CA VAL A 817 -42.13 -11.96 14.96
C VAL A 817 -41.97 -13.43 15.25
N LYS A 818 -42.27 -14.30 14.29
CA LYS A 818 -42.18 -15.73 14.44
C LYS A 818 -40.71 -16.18 14.62
N LEU A 819 -40.48 -16.92 15.72
CA LEU A 819 -39.19 -17.54 16.00
C LEU A 819 -39.13 -18.88 15.28
N ILE A 820 -38.04 -19.17 14.60
CA ILE A 820 -37.74 -20.45 13.93
C ILE A 820 -36.33 -20.89 14.24
N ASP A 821 -36.11 -22.19 14.26
CA ASP A 821 -34.76 -22.75 14.33
C ASP A 821 -34.20 -23.09 12.93
N GLU A 822 -32.95 -23.56 12.87
CA GLU A 822 -32.29 -23.92 11.61
C GLU A 822 -33.04 -25.07 10.88
N SER A 823 -33.55 -26.03 11.60
CA SER A 823 -34.29 -27.19 11.04
C SER A 823 -35.61 -26.75 10.41
N GLU A 824 -36.32 -25.82 11.08
CA GLU A 824 -37.56 -25.24 10.56
C GLU A 824 -37.28 -24.38 9.33
N PHE A 825 -36.22 -23.59 9.35
CA PHE A 825 -35.81 -22.80 8.20
C PHE A 825 -35.46 -23.69 7.00
N LEU A 826 -34.68 -24.75 7.19
CA LEU A 826 -34.31 -25.70 6.14
C LEU A 826 -35.52 -26.42 5.56
N LYS A 827 -36.52 -26.75 6.41
CA LYS A 827 -37.79 -27.30 5.91
C LYS A 827 -38.55 -26.28 5.06
N MET A 828 -38.59 -25.01 5.46
CA MET A 828 -39.26 -23.96 4.67
C MET A 828 -38.72 -23.82 3.26
N ILE A 829 -37.40 -24.00 3.07
CA ILE A 829 -36.76 -23.92 1.76
C ILE A 829 -36.79 -25.25 0.97
N ASN A 830 -36.88 -26.41 1.64
CA ASN A 830 -36.95 -27.74 1.01
C ASN A 830 -38.37 -28.24 0.72
N GLU A 831 -39.39 -27.67 1.34
CA GLU A 831 -40.80 -27.99 1.02
C GLU A 831 -41.34 -27.23 -0.22
N GLN A 832 -40.52 -26.37 -0.82
CA GLN A 832 -40.92 -25.55 -1.97
C GLN A 832 -40.15 -25.89 -3.27
N ASP A 833 -39.23 -26.86 -3.22
CA ASP A 833 -38.67 -27.55 -4.37
C ASP A 833 -39.58 -28.83 -4.66
#